data_a089d08b3e171291594611eb0b10e7a9
#
_entry.id   a089d08b3e171291594611eb0b10e7a9
#
_cell.length_a   1.000
_cell.length_b   1.000
_cell.length_c   1.000
_cell.angle_alpha   90.00
_cell.angle_beta   90.00
_cell.angle_gamma   90.00
#
_symmetry.space_group_name_H-M   'P 1'
#
loop_
_entity.id
_entity.type
_entity.pdbx_description
1 polymer ?
#
loop_
_entity_poly.entity_id
_entity_poly.type
_entity_poly.pdbx_seq_one_letter_code
_entity_poly.pdbx_strand_id
1 'polypeptide(L)'
;MNTNNIKKYAPQARNDFRDAVVQKLTTLGIAADKKGNLQIAEAETIGETVRYGQFDYPLSTLPRRERLVKRAREQGFEVLVEHCAYTWFNRLCAIRYMELHGYLEHGFRMLSHPETPTAFEVLDHVPEVAEALLPENKAQLVEMKLSGNQDEALYRELLLGQCHALHHAMPFLFEAVDDEAELLLPDNLTRTDSILRGLVDDIPEEDWEQVEVIGWLYQFYISEKKDAVIGKVVKSEDIPAATQLFTPNWIVQYLVQNSVGRQWLQTYPDSPLKDKMEYYIEPAEQTPEVQAQLAAITPASIEPESIKVLDPACGSGHILIEAYNVLKNIYEERGYRGRDIPQLILENNIFGLDIDDRAAQLSGFALLMMASQDDRRIFTRDVRLNIVSLQESLHLDIAKLWQQLNFHQQVQTGSMGDMFAENNALTQTDSAEYQLLMRTLKRFVNAKTLGSLIQVPQEEEAELKVFLDALYRLEQEGDFQQKTAAKAFIPFIQQAWILAQRYDAVVANPPYMGGNYMETELKNFVSSYYPQGKADLYSSFMVRLLLQLKDNRTLSLMTPFTWMNLSSFEELRKIILTNFSIQSLVQPEYHSFFESAYVPICAFSISNTPLSWNAKFFDLSDFYGEKNQAPNFQYAIKNDNKCHWKYNRITTDFLCTPGYIIAYSLPDSALSCFKTSKKLHDVCNLKQGLITGDNERYLRFWHEISYNSFSLNEKRKKTKWFPYQKGGAYRKWYGNNDYVVDWENDGYSIKNFYNDKGKLRSRPQNIQFYCKEGLTWTSLTISSLSMRYVPNGYIFDAKGPMCFPKSSLDIWNILGYANSKVIDIFLKQLAPTMDYSQGPVGNVPFKFNDGDLNEIIKELVNIHKRDWDENETSFEFKRDMLVHFSRDINTIKGSFTLRQGENKK
;
A
#
# COMPACT_ATOMS: atom_id res chain seq x y z
N MET A 1 17.10 -10.53 14.60
CA MET A 1 15.74 -11.13 14.56
C MET A 1 15.59 -12.05 13.35
N ASN A 2 15.11 -13.25 13.54
CA ASN A 2 14.83 -14.21 12.46
C ASN A 2 13.32 -14.25 12.16
N THR A 3 12.90 -13.56 11.12
CA THR A 3 11.48 -13.47 10.74
C THR A 3 10.85 -14.81 10.32
N ASN A 4 11.63 -15.85 10.03
CA ASN A 4 11.11 -17.17 9.63
C ASN A 4 10.32 -17.86 10.73
N ASN A 5 10.74 -17.69 12.01
CA ASN A 5 10.02 -18.25 13.16
C ASN A 5 8.64 -17.60 13.28
N ILE A 6 8.60 -16.27 13.17
CA ILE A 6 7.36 -15.48 13.23
C ILE A 6 6.44 -15.80 12.05
N LYS A 7 7.02 -15.89 10.83
CA LYS A 7 6.28 -16.26 9.59
C LYS A 7 5.60 -17.63 9.69
N LYS A 8 6.21 -18.56 10.42
CA LYS A 8 5.64 -19.89 10.65
C LYS A 8 4.58 -19.88 11.76
N TYR A 9 4.86 -19.19 12.87
CA TYR A 9 3.99 -19.16 14.05
C TYR A 9 2.71 -18.35 13.84
N ALA A 10 2.79 -17.11 13.36
CA ALA A 10 1.67 -16.18 13.42
C ALA A 10 0.42 -16.61 12.63
N PRO A 11 0.49 -17.21 11.42
CA PRO A 11 -0.68 -17.75 10.74
C PRO A 11 -1.34 -18.90 11.51
N GLN A 12 -0.55 -19.80 12.10
CA GLN A 12 -1.07 -20.88 12.92
C GLN A 12 -1.73 -20.35 14.19
N ALA A 13 -1.08 -19.38 14.87
CA ALA A 13 -1.64 -18.73 16.05
C ALA A 13 -3.01 -18.12 15.78
N ARG A 14 -3.20 -17.49 14.62
CA ARG A 14 -4.51 -16.94 14.24
C ARG A 14 -5.60 -18.00 14.29
N ASN A 15 -5.35 -19.18 13.75
CA ASN A 15 -6.32 -20.27 13.74
C ASN A 15 -6.54 -20.81 15.16
N ASP A 16 -5.48 -21.03 15.94
CA ASP A 16 -5.55 -21.55 17.30
C ASP A 16 -6.33 -20.59 18.23
N PHE A 17 -6.07 -19.28 18.14
CA PHE A 17 -6.81 -18.28 18.92
C PHE A 17 -8.28 -18.20 18.51
N ARG A 18 -8.60 -18.28 17.22
CA ARG A 18 -9.98 -18.31 16.75
C ARG A 18 -10.72 -19.55 17.25
N ASP A 19 -10.10 -20.72 17.16
CA ASP A 19 -10.69 -21.96 17.63
C ASP A 19 -10.96 -21.93 19.13
N ALA A 20 -10.02 -21.41 19.92
CA ALA A 20 -10.18 -21.21 21.35
C ALA A 20 -11.36 -20.28 21.69
N VAL A 21 -11.49 -19.16 20.98
CA VAL A 21 -12.62 -18.22 21.15
C VAL A 21 -13.94 -18.86 20.76
N VAL A 22 -14.01 -19.58 19.62
CA VAL A 22 -15.21 -20.28 19.17
C VAL A 22 -15.64 -21.33 20.20
N GLN A 23 -14.69 -22.09 20.74
CA GLN A 23 -14.97 -23.06 21.81
C GLN A 23 -15.58 -22.38 23.03
N LYS A 24 -15.02 -21.26 23.48
CA LYS A 24 -15.51 -20.51 24.65
C LYS A 24 -16.89 -19.90 24.39
N LEU A 25 -17.10 -19.28 23.22
CA LEU A 25 -18.41 -18.77 22.81
C LEU A 25 -19.48 -19.88 22.82
N THR A 26 -19.12 -21.08 22.36
CA THR A 26 -20.02 -22.23 22.37
C THR A 26 -20.43 -22.64 23.80
N THR A 27 -19.50 -22.60 24.76
CA THR A 27 -19.83 -22.88 26.19
C THR A 27 -20.72 -21.80 26.82
N LEU A 28 -20.63 -20.56 26.31
CA LEU A 28 -21.51 -19.45 26.68
C LEU A 28 -22.86 -19.47 25.93
N GLY A 29 -23.14 -20.52 25.15
CA GLY A 29 -24.35 -20.67 24.36
C GLY A 29 -24.47 -19.70 23.18
N ILE A 30 -23.35 -19.27 22.60
CA ILE A 30 -23.27 -18.41 21.41
C ILE A 30 -22.55 -19.18 20.33
N ALA A 31 -23.25 -19.56 19.27
CA ALA A 31 -22.69 -20.34 18.15
C ALA A 31 -23.25 -19.86 16.80
N ALA A 32 -22.66 -20.33 15.71
CA ALA A 32 -23.19 -20.17 14.37
C ALA A 32 -23.36 -21.53 13.70
N ASP A 33 -24.39 -21.67 12.88
CA ASP A 33 -24.56 -22.85 12.04
C ASP A 33 -23.61 -22.85 10.84
N LYS A 34 -23.58 -23.95 10.07
CA LYS A 34 -22.74 -24.07 8.85
C LYS A 34 -23.03 -23.02 7.75
N LYS A 35 -24.15 -22.29 7.88
CA LYS A 35 -24.53 -21.21 6.96
C LYS A 35 -24.23 -19.82 7.53
N GLY A 36 -23.63 -19.75 8.73
CA GLY A 36 -23.32 -18.50 9.43
C GLY A 36 -24.50 -17.90 10.22
N ASN A 37 -25.63 -18.60 10.35
CA ASN A 37 -26.74 -18.08 11.13
C ASN A 37 -26.48 -18.22 12.63
N LEU A 38 -26.63 -17.14 13.35
CA LEU A 38 -26.37 -17.06 14.79
C LEU A 38 -27.37 -17.89 15.59
N GLN A 39 -26.86 -18.72 16.50
CA GLN A 39 -27.62 -19.53 17.47
C GLN A 39 -27.26 -19.10 18.87
N ILE A 40 -28.26 -18.70 19.65
CA ILE A 40 -28.07 -18.20 21.01
C ILE A 40 -28.94 -19.04 21.94
N ALA A 41 -28.31 -19.72 22.92
CA ALA A 41 -29.02 -20.41 23.98
C ALA A 41 -29.66 -19.41 24.94
N GLU A 42 -30.87 -19.75 25.44
CA GLU A 42 -31.52 -18.98 26.49
C GLU A 42 -30.75 -19.07 27.83
N ALA A 43 -30.75 -18.00 28.58
CA ALA A 43 -30.14 -17.95 29.91
C ALA A 43 -31.13 -18.41 30.97
N GLU A 44 -30.86 -19.53 31.64
CA GLU A 44 -31.66 -20.06 32.75
C GLU A 44 -31.00 -19.75 34.09
N THR A 45 -31.55 -18.84 34.85
CA THR A 45 -31.02 -18.47 36.17
C THR A 45 -31.43 -19.51 37.24
N ILE A 46 -30.46 -20.10 37.93
CA ILE A 46 -30.64 -21.12 38.97
C ILE A 46 -29.85 -20.69 40.22
N GLY A 47 -30.54 -19.96 41.12
CA GLY A 47 -29.87 -19.42 42.30
C GLY A 47 -28.78 -18.41 41.98
N GLU A 48 -27.56 -18.64 42.38
CA GLU A 48 -26.38 -17.81 42.12
C GLU A 48 -25.66 -18.18 40.81
N THR A 49 -26.20 -19.12 40.03
CA THR A 49 -25.65 -19.55 38.77
C THR A 49 -26.59 -19.25 37.59
N VAL A 50 -26.05 -19.16 36.40
CA VAL A 50 -26.78 -19.07 35.15
C VAL A 50 -26.33 -20.19 34.22
N ARG A 51 -27.30 -20.87 33.61
CA ARG A 51 -27.07 -21.99 32.69
C ARG A 51 -27.26 -21.54 31.24
N TYR A 52 -26.32 -21.91 30.39
CA TYR A 52 -26.36 -21.73 28.95
C TYR A 52 -26.27 -23.11 28.26
N GLY A 53 -27.41 -23.67 27.87
CA GLY A 53 -27.48 -25.04 27.37
C GLY A 53 -27.09 -26.08 28.44
N GLN A 54 -25.91 -26.65 28.35
CA GLN A 54 -25.37 -27.64 29.28
C GLN A 54 -24.29 -27.11 30.27
N PHE A 55 -23.97 -25.83 30.18
CA PHE A 55 -22.87 -25.23 30.93
C PHE A 55 -23.39 -24.25 31.97
N ASP A 56 -22.91 -24.36 33.20
CA ASP A 56 -23.24 -23.50 34.32
C ASP A 56 -22.13 -22.47 34.58
N TYR A 57 -22.50 -21.21 34.77
CA TYR A 57 -21.61 -20.09 35.06
C TYR A 57 -22.10 -19.31 36.28
N PRO A 58 -21.23 -18.55 36.98
CA PRO A 58 -21.65 -17.59 37.98
C PRO A 58 -22.61 -16.54 37.38
N LEU A 59 -23.60 -16.12 38.14
CA LEU A 59 -24.59 -15.13 37.70
C LEU A 59 -23.92 -13.79 37.28
N SER A 60 -22.78 -13.47 37.83
CA SER A 60 -21.97 -12.28 37.49
C SER A 60 -21.50 -12.27 36.00
N THR A 61 -21.53 -13.42 35.30
CA THR A 61 -21.16 -13.50 33.87
C THR A 61 -22.28 -12.99 32.96
N LEU A 62 -23.53 -12.96 33.43
CA LEU A 62 -24.70 -12.63 32.62
C LEU A 62 -24.59 -11.26 31.90
N PRO A 63 -24.25 -10.15 32.58
CA PRO A 63 -24.15 -8.85 31.90
C PRO A 63 -23.08 -8.81 30.76
N ARG A 64 -21.92 -9.46 31.01
CA ARG A 64 -20.84 -9.55 30.01
C ARG A 64 -21.26 -10.41 28.82
N ARG A 65 -21.89 -11.55 29.07
CA ARG A 65 -22.41 -12.43 28.00
C ARG A 65 -23.47 -11.71 27.15
N GLU A 66 -24.37 -10.92 27.75
CA GLU A 66 -25.36 -10.15 26.99
C GLU A 66 -24.73 -9.09 26.10
N ARG A 67 -23.60 -8.48 26.50
CA ARG A 67 -22.81 -7.62 25.60
C ARG A 67 -22.24 -8.39 24.41
N LEU A 68 -21.70 -9.60 24.63
CA LEU A 68 -21.24 -10.48 23.53
C LEU A 68 -22.39 -10.85 22.58
N VAL A 69 -23.56 -11.21 23.11
CA VAL A 69 -24.76 -11.49 22.29
C VAL A 69 -25.17 -10.29 21.46
N LYS A 70 -25.17 -9.10 22.05
CA LYS A 70 -25.47 -7.87 21.33
C LYS A 70 -24.51 -7.63 20.20
N ARG A 71 -23.20 -7.72 20.46
CA ARG A 71 -22.16 -7.58 19.41
C ARG A 71 -22.28 -8.63 18.31
N ALA A 72 -22.54 -9.90 18.66
CA ALA A 72 -22.76 -10.96 17.69
C ALA A 72 -23.95 -10.69 16.77
N ARG A 73 -25.02 -10.08 17.27
CA ARG A 73 -26.20 -9.69 16.49
C ARG A 73 -25.95 -8.49 15.56
N GLU A 74 -25.18 -7.52 16.03
CA GLU A 74 -24.92 -6.27 15.32
C GLU A 74 -23.83 -6.44 14.24
N GLN A 75 -22.76 -7.17 14.54
CA GLN A 75 -21.57 -7.28 13.70
C GLN A 75 -21.45 -8.63 12.98
N GLY A 76 -22.14 -9.65 13.46
CA GLY A 76 -22.02 -11.02 12.98
C GLY A 76 -21.04 -11.87 13.80
N PHE A 77 -21.23 -13.20 13.78
CA PHE A 77 -20.44 -14.14 14.57
C PHE A 77 -18.96 -14.16 14.22
N GLU A 78 -18.64 -14.22 12.91
CA GLU A 78 -17.24 -14.29 12.42
C GLU A 78 -16.44 -13.02 12.77
N VAL A 79 -17.07 -11.84 12.70
CA VAL A 79 -16.44 -10.57 13.07
C VAL A 79 -16.14 -10.53 14.56
N LEU A 80 -17.09 -11.01 15.40
CA LEU A 80 -16.89 -11.12 16.84
C LEU A 80 -15.73 -12.07 17.18
N VAL A 81 -15.69 -13.25 16.55
CA VAL A 81 -14.61 -14.23 16.75
C VAL A 81 -13.24 -13.63 16.39
N GLU A 82 -13.13 -13.02 15.20
CA GLU A 82 -11.89 -12.35 14.80
C GLU A 82 -11.48 -11.26 15.78
N HIS A 83 -12.42 -10.42 16.18
CA HIS A 83 -12.14 -9.33 17.12
C HIS A 83 -11.59 -9.86 18.45
N CYS A 84 -12.23 -10.84 19.05
CA CYS A 84 -11.81 -11.38 20.35
C CYS A 84 -10.51 -12.19 20.25
N ALA A 85 -10.32 -12.93 19.15
CA ALA A 85 -9.10 -13.69 18.93
C ALA A 85 -7.86 -12.78 18.84
N TYR A 86 -7.94 -11.72 18.05
CA TYR A 86 -6.80 -10.82 17.95
C TYR A 86 -6.59 -9.95 19.20
N THR A 87 -7.67 -9.63 19.93
CA THR A 87 -7.55 -8.90 21.20
C THR A 87 -6.66 -9.69 22.18
N TRP A 88 -6.93 -10.98 22.35
CA TRP A 88 -6.09 -11.82 23.18
C TRP A 88 -4.69 -12.03 22.60
N PHE A 89 -4.57 -12.22 21.31
CA PHE A 89 -3.27 -12.32 20.64
C PHE A 89 -2.40 -11.07 20.91
N ASN A 90 -2.95 -9.87 20.71
CA ASN A 90 -2.22 -8.63 20.92
C ASN A 90 -1.83 -8.44 22.41
N ARG A 91 -2.74 -8.73 23.35
CA ARG A 91 -2.48 -8.65 24.79
C ARG A 91 -1.33 -9.58 25.20
N LEU A 92 -1.38 -10.82 24.76
CA LEU A 92 -0.35 -11.80 25.11
C LEU A 92 1.00 -11.49 24.45
N CYS A 93 1.02 -11.02 23.21
CA CYS A 93 2.24 -10.54 22.58
C CYS A 93 2.86 -9.34 23.32
N ALA A 94 2.01 -8.41 23.79
CA ALA A 94 2.46 -7.27 24.57
C ALA A 94 3.05 -7.71 25.91
N ILE A 95 2.37 -8.59 26.65
CA ILE A 95 2.87 -9.13 27.92
C ILE A 95 4.18 -9.90 27.71
N ARG A 96 4.28 -10.70 26.62
CA ARG A 96 5.52 -11.43 26.27
C ARG A 96 6.69 -10.48 26.05
N TYR A 97 6.48 -9.43 25.27
CA TYR A 97 7.51 -8.42 25.04
C TYR A 97 7.93 -7.75 26.36
N MET A 98 6.95 -7.32 27.17
CA MET A 98 7.18 -6.63 28.45
C MET A 98 7.91 -7.50 29.49
N GLU A 99 7.56 -8.79 29.61
CA GLU A 99 8.23 -9.68 30.57
C GLU A 99 9.70 -9.90 30.20
N LEU A 100 10.02 -10.05 28.91
CA LEU A 100 11.39 -10.26 28.44
C LEU A 100 12.27 -9.02 28.61
N HIS A 101 11.67 -7.82 28.58
CA HIS A 101 12.37 -6.55 28.77
C HIS A 101 12.31 -6.02 30.22
N GLY A 102 11.70 -6.76 31.12
CA GLY A 102 11.59 -6.36 32.53
C GLY A 102 10.73 -5.11 32.77
N TYR A 103 9.66 -4.96 31.98
CA TYR A 103 8.72 -3.82 32.09
C TYR A 103 7.50 -4.12 32.95
N LEU A 104 7.32 -5.37 33.43
CA LEU A 104 6.25 -5.71 34.36
C LEU A 104 6.64 -5.23 35.79
N GLU A 105 5.73 -4.57 36.49
CA GLU A 105 5.99 -3.88 37.76
C GLU A 105 6.47 -4.84 38.88
N HIS A 106 5.88 -6.03 38.92
CA HIS A 106 6.26 -7.05 39.89
C HIS A 106 7.61 -7.73 39.61
N GLY A 107 8.21 -7.56 38.42
CA GLY A 107 9.53 -8.02 38.06
C GLY A 107 9.66 -9.50 37.68
N PHE A 108 8.59 -10.30 37.68
CA PHE A 108 8.55 -11.71 37.30
C PHE A 108 7.94 -11.94 35.93
N ARG A 109 8.27 -13.06 35.29
CA ARG A 109 7.71 -13.41 33.97
C ARG A 109 6.30 -13.99 34.11
N MET A 110 5.33 -13.43 33.37
CA MET A 110 3.92 -13.83 33.41
C MET A 110 3.66 -15.08 32.58
N LEU A 111 4.22 -15.18 31.37
CA LEU A 111 3.93 -16.21 30.37
C LEU A 111 4.99 -17.32 30.31
N SER A 112 6.12 -17.15 30.95
CA SER A 112 7.25 -18.07 30.88
C SER A 112 8.00 -18.16 32.21
N HIS A 113 9.03 -19.02 32.25
CA HIS A 113 9.95 -19.14 33.38
C HIS A 113 11.38 -19.15 32.85
N PRO A 114 12.35 -18.42 33.44
CA PRO A 114 13.71 -18.30 32.96
C PRO A 114 14.51 -19.62 32.98
N GLU A 115 14.20 -20.53 33.90
CA GLU A 115 14.94 -21.78 34.11
C GLU A 115 14.12 -23.03 33.75
N THR A 116 12.78 -22.97 33.83
CA THR A 116 11.92 -24.15 33.66
C THR A 116 10.97 -23.96 32.47
N PRO A 117 11.23 -24.59 31.32
CA PRO A 117 10.55 -24.30 30.05
C PRO A 117 9.01 -24.46 30.09
N THR A 118 8.48 -25.28 30.99
CA THR A 118 7.03 -25.56 31.07
C THR A 118 6.31 -24.86 32.22
N ALA A 119 7.03 -24.07 33.04
CA ALA A 119 6.49 -23.37 34.20
C ALA A 119 6.19 -21.91 33.88
N PHE A 120 5.54 -21.23 34.83
CA PHE A 120 5.26 -19.80 34.84
C PHE A 120 5.88 -19.20 36.12
N GLU A 121 6.82 -18.28 35.97
CA GLU A 121 7.56 -17.70 37.10
C GLU A 121 6.65 -17.06 38.16
N VAL A 122 5.56 -16.41 37.71
CA VAL A 122 4.55 -15.79 38.59
C VAL A 122 3.89 -16.77 39.56
N LEU A 123 3.82 -18.06 39.20
CA LEU A 123 3.27 -19.07 40.08
C LEU A 123 4.23 -19.45 41.25
N ASP A 124 5.51 -19.21 41.10
CA ASP A 124 6.50 -19.42 42.17
C ASP A 124 6.58 -18.22 43.14
N HIS A 125 6.08 -17.06 42.70
CA HIS A 125 6.12 -15.77 43.38
C HIS A 125 4.73 -15.18 43.67
N VAL A 126 3.73 -16.03 43.90
CA VAL A 126 2.34 -15.60 44.10
C VAL A 126 2.14 -14.53 45.20
N PRO A 127 2.79 -14.58 46.37
CA PRO A 127 2.61 -13.55 47.39
C PRO A 127 3.04 -12.15 46.94
N GLU A 128 4.16 -12.05 46.19
CA GLU A 128 4.70 -10.80 45.68
C GLU A 128 3.89 -10.28 44.48
N VAL A 129 3.52 -11.16 43.56
CA VAL A 129 2.73 -10.82 42.39
C VAL A 129 1.32 -10.41 42.78
N ALA A 130 0.68 -11.13 43.73
CA ALA A 130 -0.65 -10.78 44.20
C ALA A 130 -0.67 -9.45 44.97
N GLU A 131 0.41 -9.11 45.72
CA GLU A 131 0.52 -7.79 46.35
C GLU A 131 0.58 -6.66 45.31
N ALA A 132 1.25 -6.87 44.20
CA ALA A 132 1.36 -5.86 43.15
C ALA A 132 0.10 -5.72 42.30
N LEU A 133 -0.55 -6.84 41.95
CA LEU A 133 -1.65 -6.86 40.99
C LEU A 133 -3.04 -6.86 41.61
N LEU A 134 -3.23 -7.58 42.71
CA LEU A 134 -4.53 -7.87 43.35
C LEU A 134 -4.43 -7.85 44.88
N PRO A 135 -4.01 -6.73 45.49
CA PRO A 135 -3.73 -6.67 46.92
C PRO A 135 -4.94 -7.06 47.81
N GLU A 136 -6.15 -6.76 47.37
CA GLU A 136 -7.38 -7.12 48.08
C GLU A 136 -7.65 -8.62 48.10
N ASN A 137 -7.21 -9.36 47.05
CA ASN A 137 -7.42 -10.80 46.91
C ASN A 137 -6.20 -11.63 47.32
N LYS A 138 -5.11 -11.00 47.76
CA LYS A 138 -3.83 -11.67 48.06
C LYS A 138 -3.97 -12.90 48.92
N ALA A 139 -4.70 -12.80 50.06
CA ALA A 139 -4.86 -13.90 50.97
C ALA A 139 -5.51 -15.14 50.32
N GLN A 140 -6.53 -14.93 49.50
CA GLN A 140 -7.22 -15.97 48.75
C GLN A 140 -6.31 -16.61 47.72
N LEU A 141 -5.53 -15.81 46.96
CA LEU A 141 -4.62 -16.32 45.91
C LEU A 141 -3.47 -17.15 46.49
N VAL A 142 -2.95 -16.75 47.67
CA VAL A 142 -1.94 -17.53 48.39
C VAL A 142 -2.54 -18.86 48.90
N GLU A 143 -3.79 -18.87 49.41
CA GLU A 143 -4.48 -20.10 49.82
C GLU A 143 -4.73 -21.03 48.63
N MET A 144 -5.10 -20.52 47.45
CA MET A 144 -5.22 -21.29 46.18
C MET A 144 -3.91 -21.95 45.82
N LYS A 145 -2.77 -21.24 45.94
CA LYS A 145 -1.43 -21.82 45.69
C LYS A 145 -1.12 -22.94 46.67
N LEU A 146 -1.37 -22.73 47.95
CA LEU A 146 -1.11 -23.71 48.99
C LEU A 146 -1.97 -24.98 48.86
N SER A 147 -3.17 -24.88 48.27
CA SER A 147 -4.04 -26.01 48.03
C SER A 147 -3.52 -27.01 47.00
N GLY A 148 -2.66 -26.52 46.03
CA GLY A 148 -1.97 -27.30 45.01
C GLY A 148 -2.85 -27.94 43.96
N ASN A 149 -4.16 -27.65 43.93
CA ASN A 149 -5.10 -28.21 42.93
C ASN A 149 -5.88 -27.12 42.16
N GLN A 150 -5.50 -25.86 42.30
CA GLN A 150 -6.17 -24.70 41.69
C GLN A 150 -5.25 -23.85 40.81
N ASP A 151 -4.15 -24.42 40.32
CA ASP A 151 -3.12 -23.67 39.55
C ASP A 151 -3.70 -22.99 38.32
N GLU A 152 -4.65 -23.63 37.61
CA GLU A 152 -5.27 -23.03 36.41
C GLU A 152 -6.13 -21.82 36.78
N ALA A 153 -6.95 -21.91 37.85
CA ALA A 153 -7.78 -20.80 38.30
C ALA A 153 -6.90 -19.67 38.86
N LEU A 154 -5.88 -20.02 39.64
CA LEU A 154 -4.92 -19.06 40.19
C LEU A 154 -4.19 -18.30 39.07
N TYR A 155 -3.66 -19.02 38.06
CA TYR A 155 -2.95 -18.41 36.94
C TYR A 155 -3.88 -17.48 36.14
N ARG A 156 -5.13 -17.89 35.92
CA ARG A 156 -6.16 -17.06 35.27
C ARG A 156 -6.36 -15.73 36.02
N GLU A 157 -6.54 -15.77 37.34
CA GLU A 157 -6.71 -14.55 38.16
C GLU A 157 -5.48 -13.63 38.06
N LEU A 158 -4.28 -14.19 38.13
CA LEU A 158 -3.03 -13.42 38.02
C LEU A 158 -2.88 -12.78 36.61
N LEU A 159 -3.19 -13.52 35.52
CA LEU A 159 -3.12 -13.01 34.16
C LEU A 159 -4.13 -11.89 33.91
N LEU A 160 -5.37 -12.05 34.39
CA LEU A 160 -6.39 -10.99 34.33
C LEU A 160 -5.98 -9.77 35.16
N GLY A 161 -5.46 -10.01 36.39
CA GLY A 161 -4.91 -8.94 37.24
C GLY A 161 -3.80 -8.15 36.53
N GLN A 162 -2.93 -8.84 35.77
CA GLN A 162 -1.90 -8.17 34.97
C GLN A 162 -2.52 -7.32 33.85
N CYS A 163 -3.54 -7.82 33.14
CA CYS A 163 -4.25 -7.05 32.13
C CYS A 163 -4.89 -5.79 32.72
N HIS A 164 -5.52 -5.92 33.91
CA HIS A 164 -6.15 -4.79 34.60
C HIS A 164 -5.12 -3.74 35.06
N ALA A 165 -3.95 -4.18 35.54
CA ALA A 165 -2.87 -3.27 35.93
C ALA A 165 -2.32 -2.48 34.71
N LEU A 166 -2.24 -3.11 33.56
CA LEU A 166 -1.78 -2.47 32.32
C LEU A 166 -2.84 -1.54 31.69
N HIS A 167 -4.11 -1.66 32.04
CA HIS A 167 -5.18 -0.80 31.54
C HIS A 167 -4.89 0.69 31.76
N HIS A 168 -4.34 1.06 32.91
CA HIS A 168 -4.06 2.46 33.22
C HIS A 168 -3.09 3.10 32.21
N ALA A 169 -2.05 2.37 31.84
CA ALA A 169 -1.04 2.86 30.91
C ALA A 169 -1.45 2.70 29.43
N MET A 170 -2.22 1.68 29.12
CA MET A 170 -2.56 1.26 27.76
C MET A 170 -4.05 0.89 27.61
N PRO A 171 -4.97 1.85 27.84
CA PRO A 171 -6.41 1.57 27.77
C PRO A 171 -6.89 1.18 26.37
N PHE A 172 -6.14 1.49 25.33
CA PHE A 172 -6.42 1.12 23.95
C PHE A 172 -6.12 -0.36 23.62
N LEU A 173 -5.30 -1.04 24.44
CA LEU A 173 -4.90 -2.44 24.26
C LEU A 173 -5.46 -3.35 25.37
N PHE A 174 -5.45 -2.87 26.60
CA PHE A 174 -5.98 -3.57 27.76
C PHE A 174 -7.26 -2.86 28.23
N GLU A 175 -8.41 -3.50 28.04
CA GLU A 175 -9.69 -2.93 28.44
C GLU A 175 -9.88 -2.94 29.97
N ALA A 176 -10.86 -2.20 30.44
CA ALA A 176 -11.14 -2.09 31.87
C ALA A 176 -11.62 -3.42 32.46
N VAL A 177 -11.60 -3.49 33.79
CA VAL A 177 -12.16 -4.62 34.56
C VAL A 177 -13.61 -4.90 34.12
N ASP A 178 -14.01 -6.18 34.07
CA ASP A 178 -15.31 -6.65 33.58
C ASP A 178 -15.56 -6.50 32.06
N ASP A 179 -14.51 -6.47 31.27
CA ASP A 179 -14.62 -6.61 29.81
C ASP A 179 -15.21 -7.97 29.42
N GLU A 180 -16.07 -7.97 28.40
CA GLU A 180 -16.66 -9.20 27.89
C GLU A 180 -15.65 -10.15 27.25
N ALA A 181 -14.50 -9.65 26.73
CA ALA A 181 -13.43 -10.47 26.17
C ALA A 181 -12.76 -11.37 27.23
N GLU A 182 -12.82 -11.00 28.51
CA GLU A 182 -12.28 -11.82 29.60
C GLU A 182 -12.99 -13.18 29.70
N LEU A 183 -14.29 -13.25 29.36
CA LEU A 183 -15.03 -14.51 29.32
C LEU A 183 -14.51 -15.47 28.25
N LEU A 184 -13.79 -14.98 27.27
CA LEU A 184 -13.30 -15.75 26.11
C LEU A 184 -11.86 -16.26 26.27
N LEU A 185 -11.22 -15.98 27.41
CA LEU A 185 -9.93 -16.58 27.73
C LEU A 185 -10.11 -18.10 27.93
N PRO A 186 -9.32 -18.95 27.26
CA PRO A 186 -9.43 -20.42 27.38
C PRO A 186 -9.24 -20.96 28.77
N ASP A 187 -9.75 -22.18 29.05
CA ASP A 187 -9.65 -22.83 30.36
C ASP A 187 -8.43 -23.76 30.51
N ASN A 188 -7.53 -23.82 29.51
CA ASN A 188 -6.36 -24.69 29.48
C ASN A 188 -5.04 -23.91 29.47
N LEU A 189 -4.96 -22.78 30.13
CA LEU A 189 -3.81 -21.85 30.05
C LEU A 189 -2.51 -22.46 30.53
N THR A 190 -2.54 -23.32 31.57
CA THR A 190 -1.35 -23.95 32.13
C THR A 190 -0.96 -25.27 31.46
N ARG A 191 -1.74 -25.74 30.48
CA ARG A 191 -1.50 -27.01 29.80
C ARG A 191 -0.50 -26.85 28.63
N THR A 192 0.08 -27.98 28.21
CA THR A 192 1.03 -28.02 27.10
C THR A 192 0.41 -27.71 25.72
N ASP A 193 -0.89 -27.87 25.58
CA ASP A 193 -1.68 -27.55 24.37
C ASP A 193 -2.30 -26.13 24.42
N SER A 194 -1.87 -25.31 25.38
CA SER A 194 -2.32 -23.93 25.52
C SER A 194 -1.81 -23.03 24.39
N ILE A 195 -2.64 -22.04 23.99
CA ILE A 195 -2.22 -20.96 23.07
C ILE A 195 -1.01 -20.17 23.57
N LEU A 196 -0.74 -20.16 24.90
CA LEU A 196 0.43 -19.52 25.49
C LEU A 196 1.72 -20.25 25.13
N ARG A 197 1.69 -21.58 25.05
CA ARG A 197 2.87 -22.39 24.74
C ARG A 197 3.41 -22.11 23.35
N GLY A 198 2.55 -22.04 22.33
CA GLY A 198 2.97 -21.68 20.98
C GLY A 198 3.69 -20.33 20.94
N LEU A 199 3.18 -19.30 21.65
CA LEU A 199 3.80 -17.99 21.71
C LEU A 199 5.21 -18.01 22.33
N VAL A 200 5.40 -18.83 23.36
CA VAL A 200 6.66 -18.92 24.12
C VAL A 200 7.68 -19.84 23.44
N ASP A 201 7.22 -21.00 22.93
CA ASP A 201 8.09 -22.09 22.48
C ASP A 201 8.50 -21.94 21.00
N ASP A 202 7.62 -21.40 20.15
CA ASP A 202 7.85 -21.29 18.69
C ASP A 202 8.63 -20.02 18.30
N ILE A 203 8.70 -19.01 19.16
CA ILE A 203 9.45 -17.77 18.93
C ILE A 203 10.56 -17.64 19.98
N PRO A 204 11.83 -17.85 19.61
CA PRO A 204 12.98 -17.69 20.51
C PRO A 204 13.07 -16.30 21.12
N GLU A 205 13.58 -16.20 22.34
CA GLU A 205 13.69 -14.92 23.08
C GLU A 205 14.51 -13.87 22.34
N GLU A 206 15.54 -14.30 21.61
CA GLU A 206 16.38 -13.42 20.76
C GLU A 206 15.60 -12.71 19.65
N ASP A 207 14.48 -13.29 19.20
CA ASP A 207 13.63 -12.65 18.18
C ASP A 207 12.76 -11.52 18.76
N TRP A 208 12.67 -11.40 20.08
CA TRP A 208 11.94 -10.35 20.81
C TRP A 208 12.81 -9.15 21.22
N GLU A 209 14.10 -9.10 20.87
CA GLU A 209 14.98 -7.99 21.27
C GLU A 209 14.52 -6.63 20.76
N GLN A 210 13.96 -6.58 19.57
CA GLN A 210 13.55 -5.34 18.89
C GLN A 210 12.03 -5.22 18.85
N VAL A 211 11.53 -4.01 19.00
CA VAL A 211 10.08 -3.72 18.99
C VAL A 211 9.41 -4.03 17.63
N GLU A 212 10.18 -4.09 16.56
CA GLU A 212 9.75 -4.46 15.22
C GLU A 212 9.13 -5.87 15.14
N VAL A 213 9.42 -6.75 16.09
CA VAL A 213 8.78 -8.08 16.21
C VAL A 213 7.27 -7.97 16.23
N ILE A 214 6.74 -6.96 16.88
CA ILE A 214 5.30 -6.70 16.99
C ILE A 214 4.68 -6.46 15.60
N GLY A 215 5.36 -5.71 14.76
CA GLY A 215 4.91 -5.48 13.39
C GLY A 215 4.94 -6.73 12.50
N TRP A 216 5.97 -7.55 12.64
CA TRP A 216 6.07 -8.82 11.91
C TRP A 216 4.99 -9.81 12.36
N LEU A 217 4.72 -9.89 13.66
CA LEU A 217 3.63 -10.70 14.20
C LEU A 217 2.28 -10.31 13.57
N TYR A 218 1.96 -9.02 13.55
CA TYR A 218 0.76 -8.51 12.92
C TYR A 218 0.69 -8.86 11.43
N GLN A 219 1.76 -8.61 10.69
CA GLN A 219 1.80 -8.87 9.25
C GLN A 219 1.53 -10.34 8.92
N PHE A 220 2.20 -11.24 9.60
CA PHE A 220 2.06 -12.67 9.30
C PHE A 220 0.75 -13.26 9.85
N TYR A 221 0.20 -12.70 10.93
CA TYR A 221 -1.09 -13.09 11.47
C TYR A 221 -2.23 -12.95 10.45
N ILE A 222 -2.20 -11.91 9.59
CA ILE A 222 -3.26 -11.68 8.60
C ILE A 222 -2.90 -12.18 7.19
N SER A 223 -1.73 -12.82 7.00
CA SER A 223 -1.22 -13.20 5.67
C SER A 223 -2.14 -14.18 4.92
N GLU A 224 -2.71 -15.18 5.58
CA GLU A 224 -3.65 -16.14 4.95
C GLU A 224 -4.92 -15.46 4.44
N LYS A 225 -5.44 -14.48 5.18
CA LYS A 225 -6.61 -13.71 4.75
C LYS A 225 -6.28 -12.86 3.52
N LYS A 226 -5.08 -12.33 3.44
CA LYS A 226 -4.56 -11.60 2.27
C LYS A 226 -4.59 -12.46 1.01
N ASP A 227 -4.07 -13.68 1.08
CA ASP A 227 -4.01 -14.60 -0.06
C ASP A 227 -5.42 -15.00 -0.55
N ALA A 228 -6.39 -15.06 0.35
CA ALA A 228 -7.78 -15.38 0.01
C ALA A 228 -8.51 -14.25 -0.75
N VAL A 229 -8.12 -12.99 -0.58
CA VAL A 229 -8.81 -11.80 -1.13
C VAL A 229 -8.10 -11.16 -2.31
N ILE A 230 -6.82 -11.44 -2.52
CA ILE A 230 -6.04 -10.90 -3.65
C ILE A 230 -6.69 -11.27 -4.99
N GLY A 231 -6.77 -10.29 -5.91
CA GLY A 231 -7.29 -10.48 -7.27
C GLY A 231 -8.83 -10.47 -7.38
N LYS A 232 -9.54 -10.22 -6.29
CA LYS A 232 -11.00 -10.06 -6.25
C LYS A 232 -11.39 -8.62 -5.93
N VAL A 233 -12.66 -8.27 -6.07
CA VAL A 233 -13.20 -7.01 -5.51
C VAL A 233 -13.16 -7.14 -4.00
N VAL A 234 -12.50 -6.20 -3.35
CA VAL A 234 -12.21 -6.20 -1.91
C VAL A 234 -13.36 -5.53 -1.17
N LYS A 235 -13.95 -6.24 -0.22
CA LYS A 235 -14.97 -5.69 0.67
C LYS A 235 -14.32 -4.78 1.73
N SER A 236 -15.13 -3.90 2.35
CA SER A 236 -14.68 -2.99 3.41
C SER A 236 -13.92 -3.70 4.53
N GLU A 237 -14.44 -4.80 5.05
CA GLU A 237 -13.86 -5.62 6.13
C GLU A 237 -12.53 -6.29 5.77
N ASP A 238 -12.23 -6.41 4.48
CA ASP A 238 -11.03 -7.07 3.95
C ASP A 238 -9.94 -6.09 3.49
N ILE A 239 -10.24 -4.79 3.46
CA ILE A 239 -9.28 -3.76 3.02
C ILE A 239 -7.95 -3.85 3.79
N PRO A 240 -7.92 -3.96 5.13
CA PRO A 240 -6.66 -4.07 5.86
C PRO A 240 -5.81 -5.25 5.39
N ALA A 241 -6.40 -6.44 5.25
CA ALA A 241 -5.69 -7.63 4.79
C ALA A 241 -5.21 -7.52 3.35
N ALA A 242 -6.03 -6.95 2.45
CA ALA A 242 -5.69 -6.83 1.04
C ALA A 242 -4.57 -5.81 0.75
N THR A 243 -4.46 -4.78 1.59
CA THR A 243 -3.57 -3.62 1.33
C THR A 243 -2.33 -3.58 2.21
N GLN A 244 -2.26 -4.44 3.24
CA GLN A 244 -1.10 -4.45 4.13
C GLN A 244 0.17 -4.85 3.39
N LEU A 245 1.18 -4.02 3.53
CA LEU A 245 2.50 -4.20 2.97
C LEU A 245 3.56 -3.65 3.92
N PHE A 246 4.51 -4.49 4.33
CA PHE A 246 5.57 -4.08 5.24
C PHE A 246 6.59 -3.19 4.51
N THR A 247 7.00 -2.10 5.16
CA THR A 247 8.04 -1.21 4.63
C THR A 247 9.39 -1.66 5.12
N PRO A 248 10.36 -1.99 4.24
CA PRO A 248 11.72 -2.31 4.66
C PRO A 248 12.35 -1.21 5.50
N ASN A 249 13.07 -1.58 6.56
CA ASN A 249 13.59 -0.63 7.56
C ASN A 249 14.43 0.50 6.94
N TRP A 250 15.31 0.20 5.99
CA TRP A 250 16.10 1.23 5.32
C TRP A 250 15.25 2.25 4.52
N ILE A 251 14.08 1.82 3.98
CA ILE A 251 13.12 2.72 3.32
C ILE A 251 12.43 3.58 4.38
N VAL A 252 12.04 3.00 5.52
CA VAL A 252 11.47 3.77 6.64
C VAL A 252 12.42 4.89 7.06
N GLN A 253 13.69 4.55 7.27
CA GLN A 253 14.74 5.52 7.61
C GLN A 253 14.90 6.59 6.53
N TYR A 254 14.96 6.17 5.25
CA TYR A 254 15.00 7.13 4.13
C TYR A 254 13.82 8.10 4.16
N LEU A 255 12.59 7.61 4.33
CA LEU A 255 11.40 8.46 4.32
C LEU A 255 11.40 9.50 5.44
N VAL A 256 11.72 9.09 6.66
CA VAL A 256 11.72 9.97 7.85
C VAL A 256 12.91 10.93 7.82
N GLN A 257 14.11 10.44 7.50
CA GLN A 257 15.32 11.25 7.49
C GLN A 257 15.29 12.32 6.40
N ASN A 258 14.63 12.05 5.25
CA ASN A 258 14.45 13.01 4.16
C ASN A 258 13.16 13.84 4.25
N SER A 259 12.42 13.75 5.34
CA SER A 259 11.30 14.64 5.67
C SER A 259 11.57 15.41 6.97
N VAL A 260 11.42 14.79 8.13
CA VAL A 260 11.66 15.41 9.44
C VAL A 260 13.13 15.84 9.57
N GLY A 261 14.07 14.94 9.27
CA GLY A 261 15.49 15.23 9.34
C GLY A 261 15.93 16.34 8.39
N ARG A 262 15.45 16.32 7.14
CA ARG A 262 15.73 17.35 6.13
C ARG A 262 15.24 18.72 6.58
N GLN A 263 14.04 18.80 7.13
CA GLN A 263 13.48 20.06 7.62
C GLN A 263 14.34 20.67 8.74
N TRP A 264 14.82 19.84 9.68
CA TRP A 264 15.72 20.28 10.74
C TRP A 264 17.04 20.79 10.18
N LEU A 265 17.69 20.00 9.29
CA LEU A 265 18.96 20.36 8.69
C LEU A 265 18.88 21.55 7.72
N GLN A 266 17.73 21.83 7.14
CA GLN A 266 17.54 23.05 6.34
C GLN A 266 17.65 24.30 7.21
N THR A 267 17.11 24.27 8.43
CA THR A 267 17.20 25.38 9.40
C THR A 267 18.54 25.38 10.13
N TYR A 268 19.08 24.20 10.46
CA TYR A 268 20.32 24.02 11.21
C TYR A 268 21.31 23.13 10.43
N PRO A 269 22.01 23.68 9.41
CA PRO A 269 22.89 22.87 8.53
C PRO A 269 24.07 22.19 9.25
N ASP A 270 24.52 22.77 10.36
CA ASP A 270 25.64 22.28 11.17
C ASP A 270 25.21 21.31 12.29
N SER A 271 23.93 20.89 12.31
CA SER A 271 23.39 20.00 13.31
C SER A 271 24.08 18.63 13.27
N PRO A 272 24.46 18.06 14.43
CA PRO A 272 25.04 16.71 14.54
C PRO A 272 24.05 15.60 14.19
N LEU A 273 22.77 15.91 14.02
CA LEU A 273 21.74 15.00 13.57
C LEU A 273 22.11 14.34 12.24
N LYS A 274 22.80 15.07 11.36
CA LYS A 274 23.23 14.60 10.05
C LYS A 274 24.07 13.30 10.14
N ASP A 275 24.98 13.23 11.11
CA ASP A 275 25.87 12.08 11.29
C ASP A 275 25.14 10.83 11.83
N LYS A 276 23.95 11.00 12.39
CA LYS A 276 23.10 9.94 12.91
C LYS A 276 22.09 9.40 11.87
N MET A 277 22.01 10.03 10.68
CA MET A 277 21.03 9.71 9.63
C MET A 277 21.68 9.05 8.42
N GLU A 278 21.77 7.74 8.41
CA GLU A 278 22.50 6.97 7.37
C GLU A 278 21.89 7.08 5.96
N TYR A 279 20.59 7.33 5.87
CA TYR A 279 19.86 7.42 4.60
C TYR A 279 19.42 8.85 4.25
N TYR A 280 19.94 9.83 4.95
CA TYR A 280 19.76 11.23 4.59
C TYR A 280 20.51 11.56 3.29
N ILE A 281 19.80 12.17 2.36
CA ILE A 281 20.35 12.62 1.09
C ILE A 281 20.59 14.13 1.16
N GLU A 282 21.86 14.52 1.08
CA GLU A 282 22.17 15.94 0.90
C GLU A 282 21.54 16.47 -0.40
N PRO A 283 20.91 17.66 -0.37
CA PRO A 283 20.41 18.28 -1.59
C PRO A 283 21.48 18.38 -2.67
N ALA A 284 21.12 18.21 -3.92
CA ALA A 284 21.98 18.56 -5.03
C ALA A 284 22.26 20.07 -5.03
N GLU A 285 23.33 20.50 -5.69
CA GLU A 285 23.57 21.94 -5.90
C GLU A 285 22.38 22.55 -6.65
N GLN A 286 21.80 23.60 -6.08
CA GLN A 286 20.66 24.31 -6.62
C GLN A 286 21.13 25.57 -7.35
N THR A 287 20.31 26.06 -8.29
CA THR A 287 20.60 27.35 -8.95
C THR A 287 20.53 28.50 -7.94
N PRO A 288 21.23 29.62 -8.19
CA PRO A 288 21.22 30.79 -7.29
C PRO A 288 19.80 31.30 -7.00
N GLU A 289 18.88 31.21 -7.98
CA GLU A 289 17.50 31.61 -7.85
C GLU A 289 16.74 30.71 -6.88
N VAL A 290 16.93 29.38 -6.98
CA VAL A 290 16.31 28.39 -6.07
C VAL A 290 16.91 28.52 -4.67
N GLN A 291 18.23 28.77 -4.55
CA GLN A 291 18.87 29.01 -3.25
C GLN A 291 18.30 30.25 -2.54
N ALA A 292 18.09 31.34 -3.28
CA ALA A 292 17.47 32.55 -2.74
C ALA A 292 16.02 32.32 -2.29
N GLN A 293 15.25 31.59 -3.06
CA GLN A 293 13.87 31.19 -2.71
C GLN A 293 13.84 30.30 -1.45
N LEU A 294 14.74 29.32 -1.35
CA LEU A 294 14.87 28.46 -0.16
C LEU A 294 15.24 29.29 1.08
N ALA A 295 16.18 30.20 0.97
CA ALA A 295 16.55 31.07 2.09
C ALA A 295 15.38 31.93 2.57
N ALA A 296 14.53 32.41 1.66
CA ALA A 296 13.36 33.21 2.01
C ALA A 296 12.26 32.41 2.75
N ILE A 297 12.14 31.09 2.51
CA ILE A 297 11.09 30.26 3.12
C ILE A 297 11.60 29.44 4.31
N THR A 298 12.91 29.40 4.54
CA THR A 298 13.50 28.67 5.67
C THR A 298 13.32 29.49 6.95
N PRO A 299 12.66 28.94 7.98
CA PRO A 299 12.50 29.63 9.25
C PRO A 299 13.85 29.83 9.94
N ALA A 300 14.01 30.95 10.67
CA ALA A 300 15.22 31.23 11.43
C ALA A 300 15.43 30.28 12.61
N SER A 301 14.33 29.75 13.17
CA SER A 301 14.36 28.75 14.24
C SER A 301 13.13 27.84 14.17
N ILE A 302 13.27 26.63 14.67
CA ILE A 302 12.20 25.65 14.85
C ILE A 302 12.26 25.14 16.28
N GLU A 303 11.14 25.21 16.98
CA GLU A 303 11.00 24.59 18.30
C GLU A 303 10.59 23.12 18.10
N PRO A 304 11.26 22.15 18.78
CA PRO A 304 10.97 20.72 18.59
C PRO A 304 9.48 20.35 18.77
N GLU A 305 8.80 20.97 19.76
CA GLU A 305 7.38 20.71 20.04
C GLU A 305 6.45 21.16 18.90
N SER A 306 6.90 22.04 18.03
CA SER A 306 6.12 22.54 16.90
C SER A 306 6.10 21.61 15.71
N ILE A 307 7.00 20.64 15.66
CA ILE A 307 7.15 19.69 14.54
C ILE A 307 6.05 18.63 14.65
N LYS A 308 5.14 18.59 13.69
CA LYS A 308 4.07 17.58 13.63
C LYS A 308 4.29 16.61 12.48
N VAL A 309 4.31 15.32 12.80
CA VAL A 309 4.53 14.20 11.86
C VAL A 309 3.28 13.33 11.82
N LEU A 310 2.74 13.11 10.65
CA LEU A 310 1.57 12.24 10.43
C LEU A 310 1.95 11.01 9.61
N ASP A 311 1.52 9.83 10.08
CA ASP A 311 1.32 8.65 9.27
C ASP A 311 -0.18 8.33 9.18
N PRO A 312 -0.83 8.56 8.02
CA PRO A 312 -2.27 8.40 7.86
C PRO A 312 -2.73 6.94 7.62
N ALA A 313 -1.82 6.00 7.57
CA ALA A 313 -2.04 4.56 7.43
C ALA A 313 -0.92 3.81 8.16
N CYS A 314 -0.82 4.07 9.48
CA CYS A 314 0.38 3.80 10.26
C CYS A 314 0.69 2.31 10.46
N GLY A 315 -0.25 1.41 10.18
CA GLY A 315 -0.06 -0.01 10.42
C GLY A 315 0.39 -0.27 11.86
N SER A 316 1.42 -1.06 12.03
CA SER A 316 2.03 -1.35 13.34
C SER A 316 3.04 -0.29 13.82
N GLY A 317 3.13 0.87 13.17
CA GLY A 317 3.86 2.03 13.68
C GLY A 317 5.34 2.15 13.31
N HIS A 318 5.86 1.37 12.37
CA HIS A 318 7.28 1.36 12.01
C HIS A 318 7.82 2.74 11.62
N ILE A 319 7.07 3.50 10.81
CA ILE A 319 7.43 4.84 10.39
C ILE A 319 7.45 5.79 11.58
N LEU A 320 6.47 5.66 12.49
CA LEU A 320 6.35 6.51 13.68
C LEU A 320 7.45 6.20 14.70
N ILE A 321 7.93 4.95 14.80
CA ILE A 321 9.09 4.57 15.62
C ILE A 321 10.35 5.28 15.14
N GLU A 322 10.61 5.30 13.84
CA GLU A 322 11.77 6.04 13.30
C GLU A 322 11.60 7.55 13.45
N ALA A 323 10.36 8.07 13.28
CA ALA A 323 10.09 9.47 13.57
C ALA A 323 10.38 9.82 15.03
N TYR A 324 10.04 8.93 15.98
CA TYR A 324 10.40 9.07 17.39
C TYR A 324 11.93 9.17 17.58
N ASN A 325 12.70 8.29 16.92
CA ASN A 325 14.16 8.28 17.01
C ASN A 325 14.79 9.59 16.51
N VAL A 326 14.32 10.10 15.37
CA VAL A 326 14.82 11.36 14.81
C VAL A 326 14.44 12.54 15.70
N LEU A 327 13.20 12.60 16.18
CA LEU A 327 12.72 13.65 17.07
C LEU A 327 13.45 13.63 18.40
N LYS A 328 13.70 12.46 18.98
CA LYS A 328 14.51 12.32 20.22
C LYS A 328 15.86 12.99 20.07
N ASN A 329 16.58 12.72 18.98
CA ASN A 329 17.86 13.35 18.70
C ASN A 329 17.75 14.88 18.56
N ILE A 330 16.66 15.39 17.99
CA ILE A 330 16.38 16.84 17.89
C ILE A 330 16.19 17.45 19.28
N TYR A 331 15.40 16.83 20.15
CA TYR A 331 15.19 17.30 21.54
C TYR A 331 16.47 17.25 22.37
N GLU A 332 17.25 16.16 22.24
CA GLU A 332 18.55 16.04 22.92
C GLU A 332 19.53 17.13 22.49
N GLU A 333 19.62 17.42 21.20
CA GLU A 333 20.43 18.53 20.66
C GLU A 333 20.03 19.88 21.26
N ARG A 334 18.74 20.08 21.55
CA ARG A 334 18.22 21.30 22.19
C ARG A 334 18.37 21.31 23.71
N GLY A 335 18.95 20.28 24.31
CA GLY A 335 19.24 20.21 25.73
C GLY A 335 18.05 19.92 26.64
N TYR A 336 16.99 19.30 26.09
CA TYR A 336 15.86 18.82 26.90
C TYR A 336 16.30 17.69 27.80
N ARG A 337 15.64 17.56 28.97
CA ARG A 337 15.93 16.47 29.89
C ARG A 337 15.46 15.14 29.31
N GLY A 338 16.32 14.13 29.25
CA GLY A 338 16.02 12.84 28.63
C GLY A 338 14.70 12.19 29.09
N ARG A 339 14.39 12.32 30.38
CA ARG A 339 13.13 11.77 30.94
C ARG A 339 11.84 12.50 30.52
N ASP A 340 11.93 13.73 30.02
CA ASP A 340 10.77 14.55 29.63
C ASP A 340 10.51 14.41 28.11
N ILE A 341 11.53 14.03 27.33
CA ILE A 341 11.49 13.90 25.88
C ILE A 341 10.42 12.90 25.40
N PRO A 342 10.30 11.68 25.96
CA PRO A 342 9.33 10.69 25.49
C PRO A 342 7.89 11.21 25.52
N GLN A 343 7.47 11.81 26.62
CA GLN A 343 6.12 12.38 26.72
C GLN A 343 5.89 13.51 25.75
N LEU A 344 6.86 14.44 25.61
CA LEU A 344 6.76 15.54 24.66
C LEU A 344 6.58 15.08 23.22
N ILE A 345 7.35 14.05 22.82
CA ILE A 345 7.24 13.50 21.46
C ILE A 345 5.86 12.85 21.24
N LEU A 346 5.39 12.03 22.18
CA LEU A 346 4.14 11.29 22.04
C LEU A 346 2.91 12.21 22.02
N GLU A 347 2.94 13.30 22.80
CA GLU A 347 1.80 14.20 22.90
C GLU A 347 1.78 15.30 21.82
N ASN A 348 2.96 15.79 21.39
CA ASN A 348 3.03 16.98 20.52
C ASN A 348 3.39 16.65 19.07
N ASN A 349 4.23 15.64 18.81
CA ASN A 349 4.88 15.48 17.54
C ASN A 349 4.33 14.36 16.66
N ILE A 350 3.95 13.22 17.24
CA ILE A 350 3.59 12.00 16.51
C ILE A 350 2.08 11.82 16.42
N PHE A 351 1.60 11.65 15.19
CA PHE A 351 0.20 11.42 14.86
C PHE A 351 0.09 10.21 13.93
N GLY A 352 -0.81 9.27 14.25
CA GLY A 352 -1.03 8.07 13.47
C GLY A 352 -2.51 7.75 13.32
N LEU A 353 -2.92 7.36 12.12
CA LEU A 353 -4.28 6.89 11.82
C LEU A 353 -4.20 5.54 11.12
N ASP A 354 -5.12 4.65 11.45
CA ASP A 354 -5.33 3.42 10.69
C ASP A 354 -6.82 3.06 10.66
N ILE A 355 -7.25 2.26 9.70
CA ILE A 355 -8.61 1.70 9.69
C ILE A 355 -8.71 0.43 10.51
N ASP A 356 -7.60 -0.26 10.77
CA ASP A 356 -7.54 -1.50 11.52
C ASP A 356 -7.25 -1.21 13.01
N ASP A 357 -8.17 -1.62 13.89
CA ASP A 357 -8.03 -1.46 15.34
C ASP A 357 -6.78 -2.17 15.86
N ARG A 358 -6.46 -3.35 15.31
CA ARG A 358 -5.29 -4.15 15.66
C ARG A 358 -4.00 -3.41 15.40
N ALA A 359 -3.90 -2.82 14.20
CA ALA A 359 -2.74 -2.08 13.78
C ALA A 359 -2.50 -0.85 14.68
N ALA A 360 -3.54 -0.06 14.94
CA ALA A 360 -3.45 1.11 15.79
C ALA A 360 -3.07 0.75 17.25
N GLN A 361 -3.63 -0.33 17.81
CA GLN A 361 -3.26 -0.84 19.13
C GLN A 361 -1.77 -1.19 19.20
N LEU A 362 -1.27 -1.93 18.23
CA LEU A 362 0.15 -2.33 18.19
C LEU A 362 1.07 -1.15 17.91
N SER A 363 0.65 -0.18 17.11
CA SER A 363 1.41 1.07 16.90
C SER A 363 1.54 1.87 18.19
N GLY A 364 0.45 2.04 18.93
CA GLY A 364 0.46 2.69 20.25
C GLY A 364 1.34 1.94 21.25
N PHE A 365 1.25 0.62 21.29
CA PHE A 365 2.09 -0.23 22.12
C PHE A 365 3.59 -0.07 21.77
N ALA A 366 3.94 -0.17 20.50
CA ALA A 366 5.33 -0.06 20.05
C ALA A 366 5.96 1.29 20.42
N LEU A 367 5.22 2.38 20.26
CA LEU A 367 5.67 3.72 20.64
C LEU A 367 5.85 3.86 22.15
N LEU A 368 4.97 3.29 22.97
CA LEU A 368 5.14 3.28 24.43
C LEU A 368 6.35 2.43 24.85
N MET A 369 6.62 1.31 24.17
CA MET A 369 7.82 0.51 24.43
C MET A 369 9.09 1.29 24.09
N MET A 370 9.11 2.02 22.97
CA MET A 370 10.23 2.92 22.65
C MET A 370 10.42 4.00 23.72
N ALA A 371 9.33 4.64 24.12
CA ALA A 371 9.37 5.66 25.17
C ALA A 371 9.84 5.10 26.52
N SER A 372 9.48 3.87 26.87
CA SER A 372 9.88 3.23 28.13
C SER A 372 11.37 2.89 28.22
N GLN A 373 12.05 2.74 27.07
CA GLN A 373 13.50 2.58 27.03
C GLN A 373 14.22 3.84 27.57
N ASP A 374 13.63 5.01 27.33
CA ASP A 374 14.18 6.31 27.74
C ASP A 374 13.67 6.77 29.11
N ASP A 375 12.40 6.45 29.44
CA ASP A 375 11.79 6.74 30.73
C ASP A 375 10.82 5.63 31.19
N ARG A 376 11.29 4.77 32.10
CA ARG A 376 10.49 3.66 32.64
C ARG A 376 9.22 4.12 33.36
N ARG A 377 9.14 5.39 33.77
CA ARG A 377 7.96 5.96 34.44
C ARG A 377 6.87 6.37 33.45
N ILE A 378 7.08 6.20 32.15
CA ILE A 378 6.08 6.57 31.14
C ILE A 378 4.74 5.89 31.39
N PHE A 379 4.74 4.66 31.93
CA PHE A 379 3.53 3.90 32.26
C PHE A 379 2.74 4.46 33.47
N THR A 380 3.38 5.26 34.31
CA THR A 380 2.72 5.92 35.47
C THR A 380 2.29 7.35 35.16
N ARG A 381 2.59 7.86 33.99
CA ARG A 381 2.16 9.17 33.52
C ARG A 381 0.87 9.02 32.68
N ASP A 382 0.01 10.01 32.76
CA ASP A 382 -1.21 10.08 31.93
C ASP A 382 -0.85 10.60 30.54
N VAL A 383 -0.15 9.77 29.73
CA VAL A 383 0.29 10.11 28.38
C VAL A 383 -0.82 9.86 27.37
N ARG A 384 -1.19 10.89 26.62
CA ARG A 384 -2.21 10.79 25.57
C ARG A 384 -1.57 10.61 24.21
N LEU A 385 -1.77 9.44 23.63
CA LEU A 385 -1.30 9.14 22.28
C LEU A 385 -2.24 9.75 21.23
N ASN A 386 -1.64 10.29 20.15
CA ASN A 386 -2.37 10.72 18.96
C ASN A 386 -2.38 9.60 17.90
N ILE A 387 -2.48 8.35 18.34
CA ILE A 387 -2.60 7.16 17.49
C ILE A 387 -4.04 6.67 17.59
N VAL A 388 -4.77 6.71 16.50
CA VAL A 388 -6.21 6.46 16.49
C VAL A 388 -6.59 5.48 15.39
N SER A 389 -7.36 4.46 15.78
CA SER A 389 -8.10 3.67 14.80
C SER A 389 -9.39 4.41 14.44
N LEU A 390 -9.60 4.61 13.14
CA LEU A 390 -10.78 5.32 12.64
C LEU A 390 -12.07 4.55 12.93
N GLN A 391 -12.98 5.19 13.62
CA GLN A 391 -14.25 4.60 14.09
C GLN A 391 -15.44 5.07 13.26
N GLU A 392 -16.41 4.16 13.04
CA GLU A 392 -17.67 4.43 12.35
C GLU A 392 -18.75 4.87 13.31
N SER A 393 -19.49 5.91 12.95
CA SER A 393 -20.49 6.55 13.79
C SER A 393 -21.91 5.96 13.67
N LEU A 394 -22.10 4.92 12.84
CA LEU A 394 -23.40 4.41 12.42
C LEU A 394 -24.30 3.90 13.56
N HIS A 395 -23.71 3.35 14.62
CA HIS A 395 -24.43 2.66 15.70
C HIS A 395 -24.54 3.45 17.00
N LEU A 396 -24.25 4.76 16.96
CA LEU A 396 -24.32 5.61 18.15
C LEU A 396 -25.74 6.12 18.41
N ASP A 397 -26.22 5.96 19.66
CA ASP A 397 -27.39 6.68 20.14
C ASP A 397 -27.02 8.10 20.56
N ILE A 398 -26.85 8.96 19.53
CA ILE A 398 -26.32 10.32 19.68
C ILE A 398 -27.19 11.15 20.64
N ALA A 399 -28.53 11.03 20.55
CA ALA A 399 -29.44 11.82 21.36
C ALA A 399 -29.28 11.49 22.86
N LYS A 400 -29.23 10.20 23.18
CA LYS A 400 -29.03 9.72 24.56
C LYS A 400 -27.66 10.12 25.11
N LEU A 401 -26.59 9.93 24.31
CA LEU A 401 -25.23 10.27 24.71
C LEU A 401 -25.05 11.77 24.91
N TRP A 402 -25.63 12.61 24.03
CA TRP A 402 -25.59 14.06 24.20
C TRP A 402 -26.31 14.53 25.46
N GLN A 403 -27.47 13.97 25.75
CA GLN A 403 -28.21 14.23 26.98
C GLN A 403 -27.38 13.83 28.22
N GLN A 404 -26.75 12.66 28.20
CA GLN A 404 -25.89 12.16 29.28
C GLN A 404 -24.64 13.02 29.47
N LEU A 405 -24.08 13.57 28.38
CA LEU A 405 -22.91 14.43 28.43
C LEU A 405 -23.15 15.71 29.22
N ASN A 406 -24.40 16.20 29.22
CA ASN A 406 -24.80 17.44 29.90
C ASN A 406 -23.74 18.56 29.79
N PHE A 407 -23.29 18.83 28.57
CA PHE A 407 -22.10 19.62 28.27
C PHE A 407 -22.13 21.01 28.89
N HIS A 408 -23.32 21.63 28.98
CA HIS A 408 -23.51 22.97 29.50
C HIS A 408 -23.87 22.98 30.99
N GLN A 409 -23.70 21.87 31.72
CA GLN A 409 -23.93 21.74 33.16
C GLN A 409 -25.27 22.31 33.63
N GLN A 410 -26.34 22.01 32.96
CA GLN A 410 -27.68 22.41 33.39
C GLN A 410 -28.04 21.67 34.67
N VAL A 411 -28.19 22.42 35.76
CA VAL A 411 -28.62 21.87 37.07
C VAL A 411 -30.05 21.39 36.91
N GLN A 412 -30.27 20.08 37.02
CA GLN A 412 -31.61 19.54 37.19
C GLN A 412 -32.09 19.95 38.58
N THR A 413 -32.79 21.06 38.69
CA THR A 413 -33.46 21.43 39.91
C THR A 413 -34.70 20.53 40.00
N GLY A 414 -34.62 19.51 40.87
CA GLY A 414 -35.72 18.58 41.13
C GLY A 414 -36.94 19.26 41.80
N SER A 415 -37.58 20.17 41.12
CA SER A 415 -38.86 20.76 41.56
C SER A 415 -40.01 20.00 40.93
N MET A 416 -41.10 19.82 41.70
CA MET A 416 -42.31 19.14 41.23
C MET A 416 -42.96 19.81 40.03
N GLY A 417 -42.52 21.03 39.61
CA GLY A 417 -42.92 21.76 38.41
C GLY A 417 -42.29 21.23 37.12
N ASP A 418 -41.13 20.56 37.21
CA ASP A 418 -40.42 20.07 36.05
C ASP A 418 -41.00 18.78 35.45
N MET A 419 -41.93 18.12 36.16
CA MET A 419 -42.62 16.91 35.68
C MET A 419 -43.59 17.19 34.52
N PHE A 420 -43.93 18.47 34.26
CA PHE A 420 -44.85 18.91 33.21
C PHE A 420 -44.25 19.95 32.26
N ALA A 421 -43.03 20.37 32.48
CA ALA A 421 -42.31 21.15 31.48
C ALA A 421 -41.90 20.19 30.37
N GLU A 422 -42.51 20.33 29.21
CA GLU A 422 -42.04 19.61 27.99
C GLU A 422 -40.55 19.72 27.89
N ASN A 423 -39.87 18.60 27.61
CA ASN A 423 -38.43 18.37 27.51
C ASN A 423 -37.70 19.28 26.51
N ASN A 424 -38.20 20.43 26.10
CA ASN A 424 -37.65 21.30 25.08
C ASN A 424 -36.44 22.12 25.54
N ALA A 425 -36.13 22.16 26.83
CA ALA A 425 -34.98 22.90 27.35
C ALA A 425 -33.70 22.06 27.52
N LEU A 426 -33.82 20.71 27.44
CA LEU A 426 -32.72 19.80 27.78
C LEU A 426 -31.89 19.33 26.55
N THR A 427 -32.33 19.57 25.34
CA THR A 427 -31.59 19.24 24.14
C THR A 427 -31.17 20.53 23.45
N GLN A 428 -30.08 21.15 23.90
CA GLN A 428 -29.49 22.28 23.15
C GLN A 428 -28.89 21.79 21.82
N THR A 429 -29.76 21.37 20.90
CA THR A 429 -29.42 20.95 19.54
C THR A 429 -28.95 22.11 18.67
N ASP A 430 -29.17 23.36 19.14
CA ASP A 430 -28.75 24.58 18.46
C ASP A 430 -27.36 25.06 18.92
N SER A 431 -26.72 24.38 19.88
CA SER A 431 -25.37 24.77 20.33
C SER A 431 -24.33 24.51 19.23
N ALA A 432 -23.29 25.33 19.20
CA ALA A 432 -22.18 25.21 18.24
C ALA A 432 -21.50 23.83 18.36
N GLU A 433 -21.33 23.34 19.57
CA GLU A 433 -20.68 22.07 19.89
C GLU A 433 -21.54 20.89 19.39
N TYR A 434 -22.86 20.93 19.57
CA TYR A 434 -23.75 19.90 19.02
C TYR A 434 -23.72 19.88 17.50
N GLN A 435 -23.77 21.06 16.86
CA GLN A 435 -23.69 21.15 15.41
C GLN A 435 -22.33 20.67 14.87
N LEU A 436 -21.23 20.97 15.57
CA LEU A 436 -19.89 20.46 15.25
C LEU A 436 -19.85 18.93 15.38
N LEU A 437 -20.38 18.39 16.49
CA LEU A 437 -20.50 16.94 16.71
C LEU A 437 -21.27 16.25 15.59
N MET A 438 -22.45 16.77 15.24
CA MET A 438 -23.29 16.18 14.20
C MET A 438 -22.63 16.20 12.82
N ARG A 439 -21.96 17.31 12.45
CA ARG A 439 -21.20 17.39 11.20
C ARG A 439 -20.06 16.38 11.19
N THR A 440 -19.35 16.26 12.31
CA THR A 440 -18.25 15.31 12.48
C THR A 440 -18.74 13.87 12.34
N LEU A 441 -19.73 13.45 13.11
CA LEU A 441 -20.25 12.09 13.07
C LEU A 441 -20.76 11.71 11.66
N LYS A 442 -21.43 12.64 10.95
CA LYS A 442 -21.88 12.39 9.58
C LYS A 442 -20.75 12.08 8.59
N ARG A 443 -19.54 12.63 8.80
CA ARG A 443 -18.36 12.35 7.94
C ARG A 443 -17.81 10.93 8.14
N PHE A 444 -18.00 10.36 9.34
CA PHE A 444 -17.42 9.10 9.74
C PHE A 444 -18.36 7.89 9.66
N VAL A 445 -19.47 8.00 8.97
CA VAL A 445 -20.41 6.88 8.77
C VAL A 445 -19.73 5.65 8.17
N ASN A 446 -18.81 5.84 7.21
CA ASN A 446 -18.08 4.78 6.51
C ASN A 446 -16.57 4.90 6.72
N ALA A 447 -16.15 5.18 7.95
CA ALA A 447 -14.75 5.47 8.27
C ALA A 447 -13.82 4.27 8.02
N LYS A 448 -14.28 3.05 8.25
CA LYS A 448 -13.50 1.82 8.02
C LYS A 448 -13.26 1.54 6.53
N THR A 449 -14.11 2.08 5.65
CA THR A 449 -13.95 1.97 4.20
C THR A 449 -13.11 3.10 3.60
N LEU A 450 -13.38 4.34 4.04
CA LEU A 450 -12.80 5.54 3.45
C LEU A 450 -11.46 5.93 4.08
N GLY A 451 -11.25 5.57 5.32
CA GLY A 451 -10.02 5.83 6.04
C GLY A 451 -9.64 7.31 6.10
N SER A 452 -8.36 7.58 6.04
CA SER A 452 -7.79 8.92 6.07
C SER A 452 -8.05 9.75 4.80
N LEU A 453 -8.74 9.18 3.80
CA LEU A 453 -9.24 9.95 2.65
C LEU A 453 -10.38 10.90 3.04
N ILE A 454 -11.02 10.70 4.20
CA ILE A 454 -12.06 11.59 4.70
C ILE A 454 -11.46 12.98 4.90
N GLN A 455 -12.16 14.00 4.37
CA GLN A 455 -11.74 15.39 4.49
C GLN A 455 -12.47 16.05 5.67
N VAL A 456 -11.69 16.67 6.55
CA VAL A 456 -12.20 17.57 7.59
C VAL A 456 -11.61 18.95 7.30
N PRO A 457 -12.44 20.00 7.23
CA PRO A 457 -11.97 21.37 6.96
C PRO A 457 -10.96 21.84 8.01
N GLN A 458 -9.88 22.50 7.56
CA GLN A 458 -8.85 23.04 8.45
C GLN A 458 -9.41 24.08 9.41
N GLU A 459 -10.40 24.84 8.97
CA GLU A 459 -11.06 25.88 9.74
C GLU A 459 -11.73 25.35 11.03
N GLU A 460 -12.07 24.06 11.04
CA GLU A 460 -12.67 23.38 12.20
C GLU A 460 -11.60 22.91 13.22
N GLU A 461 -10.29 22.96 12.90
CA GLU A 461 -9.22 22.42 13.77
C GLU A 461 -9.29 22.98 15.20
N ALA A 462 -9.36 24.30 15.33
CA ALA A 462 -9.38 24.97 16.64
C ALA A 462 -10.63 24.64 17.46
N GLU A 463 -11.80 24.62 16.83
CA GLU A 463 -13.06 24.26 17.46
C GLU A 463 -13.07 22.81 17.92
N LEU A 464 -12.59 21.88 17.07
CA LEU A 464 -12.44 20.47 17.40
C LEU A 464 -11.48 20.25 18.58
N LYS A 465 -10.36 20.99 18.62
CA LYS A 465 -9.41 20.89 19.75
C LYS A 465 -10.03 21.35 21.06
N VAL A 466 -10.71 22.49 21.07
CA VAL A 466 -11.40 23.00 22.27
C VAL A 466 -12.46 22.01 22.75
N PHE A 467 -13.23 21.45 21.84
CA PHE A 467 -14.27 20.46 22.18
C PHE A 467 -13.64 19.15 22.68
N LEU A 468 -12.58 18.67 22.07
CA LEU A 468 -11.83 17.49 22.52
C LEU A 468 -11.29 17.66 23.94
N ASP A 469 -10.68 18.81 24.24
CA ASP A 469 -10.15 19.11 25.59
C ASP A 469 -11.26 19.21 26.64
N ALA A 470 -12.44 19.68 26.25
CA ALA A 470 -13.61 19.68 27.12
C ALA A 470 -14.12 18.25 27.38
N LEU A 471 -14.15 17.39 26.37
CA LEU A 471 -14.52 15.98 26.52
C LEU A 471 -13.54 15.24 27.45
N TYR A 472 -12.23 15.46 27.30
CA TYR A 472 -11.23 14.88 28.21
C TYR A 472 -11.41 15.34 29.66
N ARG A 473 -11.76 16.60 29.92
CA ARG A 473 -12.08 17.06 31.25
C ARG A 473 -13.32 16.37 31.83
N LEU A 474 -14.37 16.20 31.03
CA LEU A 474 -15.58 15.48 31.43
C LEU A 474 -15.33 14.01 31.66
N GLU A 475 -14.42 13.39 30.93
CA GLU A 475 -13.99 12.02 31.20
C GLU A 475 -13.30 11.85 32.55
N GLN A 476 -12.49 12.81 32.95
CA GLN A 476 -11.75 12.77 34.22
C GLN A 476 -12.61 13.22 35.42
N GLU A 477 -13.28 14.34 35.30
CA GLU A 477 -13.93 15.07 36.43
C GLU A 477 -15.45 14.91 36.47
N GLY A 478 -16.10 14.48 35.36
CA GLY A 478 -17.54 14.35 35.26
C GLY A 478 -18.15 13.26 36.12
N ASP A 479 -19.48 13.25 36.21
CA ASP A 479 -20.21 12.13 36.82
C ASP A 479 -20.16 10.87 35.93
N PHE A 480 -20.71 9.76 36.40
CA PHE A 480 -20.72 8.47 35.71
C PHE A 480 -21.30 8.55 34.27
N GLN A 481 -22.40 9.30 34.10
CA GLN A 481 -23.05 9.45 32.79
C GLN A 481 -22.25 10.32 31.87
N GLN A 482 -21.69 11.43 32.38
CA GLN A 482 -20.79 12.33 31.61
C GLN A 482 -19.52 11.60 31.17
N LYS A 483 -18.90 10.84 32.06
CA LYS A 483 -17.70 10.02 31.71
C LYS A 483 -18.01 9.02 30.62
N THR A 484 -19.14 8.32 30.71
CA THR A 484 -19.56 7.34 29.69
C THR A 484 -19.79 7.99 28.32
N ALA A 485 -20.50 9.14 28.31
CA ALA A 485 -20.79 9.87 27.07
C ALA A 485 -19.54 10.51 26.47
N ALA A 486 -18.66 11.08 27.31
CA ALA A 486 -17.40 11.65 26.86
C ALA A 486 -16.51 10.59 26.19
N LYS A 487 -16.32 9.43 26.83
CA LYS A 487 -15.60 8.28 26.27
C LYS A 487 -16.16 7.84 24.91
N ALA A 488 -17.48 7.88 24.73
CA ALA A 488 -18.10 7.51 23.46
C ALA A 488 -17.83 8.51 22.33
N PHE A 489 -17.69 9.81 22.63
CA PHE A 489 -17.49 10.84 21.62
C PHE A 489 -16.00 11.17 21.33
N ILE A 490 -15.09 10.98 22.28
CA ILE A 490 -13.66 11.28 22.16
C ILE A 490 -13.06 10.71 20.89
N PRO A 491 -13.24 9.41 20.52
CA PRO A 491 -12.62 8.86 19.30
C PRO A 491 -12.99 9.63 18.04
N PHE A 492 -14.25 10.04 17.90
CA PHE A 492 -14.75 10.75 16.73
C PHE A 492 -14.21 12.19 16.63
N ILE A 493 -14.13 12.88 17.76
CA ILE A 493 -13.62 14.25 17.78
C ILE A 493 -12.10 14.24 17.61
N GLN A 494 -11.39 13.27 18.20
CA GLN A 494 -9.94 13.13 18.05
C GLN A 494 -9.54 12.80 16.61
N GLN A 495 -10.19 11.82 15.96
CA GLN A 495 -9.89 11.50 14.55
C GLN A 495 -10.22 12.66 13.61
N ALA A 496 -11.29 13.42 13.88
CA ALA A 496 -11.62 14.62 13.12
C ALA A 496 -10.55 15.70 13.30
N TRP A 497 -10.13 15.94 14.54
CA TRP A 497 -9.09 16.92 14.85
C TRP A 497 -7.75 16.56 14.18
N ILE A 498 -7.34 15.28 14.19
CA ILE A 498 -6.13 14.83 13.50
C ILE A 498 -6.25 15.06 11.98
N LEU A 499 -7.41 14.74 11.37
CA LEU A 499 -7.63 14.94 9.93
C LEU A 499 -7.78 16.41 9.51
N ALA A 500 -8.15 17.30 10.43
CA ALA A 500 -8.25 18.74 10.17
C ALA A 500 -6.90 19.44 10.17
N GLN A 501 -5.91 18.91 10.88
CA GLN A 501 -4.58 19.53 11.02
C GLN A 501 -3.79 19.56 9.72
N ARG A 502 -2.76 20.41 9.71
CA ARG A 502 -1.68 20.43 8.73
C ARG A 502 -0.37 20.08 9.40
N TYR A 503 0.46 19.33 8.69
CA TYR A 503 1.64 18.68 9.24
C TYR A 503 2.94 19.23 8.64
N ASP A 504 4.02 19.16 9.41
CA ASP A 504 5.36 19.50 8.95
C ASP A 504 5.96 18.37 8.10
N ALA A 505 5.64 17.13 8.46
CA ALA A 505 5.97 15.97 7.65
C ALA A 505 4.76 15.01 7.59
N VAL A 506 4.44 14.52 6.40
CA VAL A 506 3.53 13.40 6.22
C VAL A 506 4.34 12.26 5.63
N VAL A 507 4.41 11.15 6.35
CA VAL A 507 5.26 10.01 5.99
C VAL A 507 4.43 8.74 6.01
N ALA A 508 4.36 8.03 4.88
CA ALA A 508 3.49 6.86 4.80
C ALA A 508 3.92 5.82 3.76
N ASN A 509 3.46 4.61 3.99
CA ASN A 509 3.26 3.59 2.98
C ASN A 509 1.74 3.41 2.80
N PRO A 510 1.08 4.18 1.91
CA PRO A 510 -0.37 4.15 1.76
C PRO A 510 -0.86 2.83 1.16
N PRO A 511 -2.15 2.47 1.32
CA PRO A 511 -2.70 1.22 0.78
C PRO A 511 -2.69 1.19 -0.75
N TYR A 512 -2.33 0.03 -1.36
CA TYR A 512 -2.33 -0.20 -2.82
C TYR A 512 -3.55 -1.03 -3.22
N MET A 513 -4.42 -0.46 -4.04
CA MET A 513 -5.60 -1.13 -4.56
C MET A 513 -6.05 -0.48 -5.87
N GLY A 514 -5.86 -1.17 -6.98
CA GLY A 514 -6.30 -0.69 -8.28
C GLY A 514 -7.82 -0.48 -8.36
N GLY A 515 -8.28 0.54 -9.07
CA GLY A 515 -9.70 0.92 -9.14
C GLY A 515 -10.67 -0.17 -9.60
N ASN A 516 -10.18 -1.26 -10.20
CA ASN A 516 -11.00 -2.43 -10.56
C ASN A 516 -11.30 -3.36 -9.39
N TYR A 517 -10.53 -3.27 -8.31
CA TYR A 517 -10.66 -4.08 -7.11
C TYR A 517 -11.37 -3.34 -5.97
N MET A 518 -11.60 -2.03 -6.12
CA MET A 518 -12.36 -1.24 -5.16
C MET A 518 -13.84 -1.58 -5.21
N GLU A 519 -14.45 -1.68 -4.03
CA GLU A 519 -15.91 -1.75 -3.88
C GLU A 519 -16.57 -0.48 -4.41
N THR A 520 -17.84 -0.56 -4.80
CA THR A 520 -18.56 0.52 -5.49
C THR A 520 -18.55 1.84 -4.73
N GLU A 521 -18.68 1.80 -3.41
CA GLU A 521 -18.71 2.99 -2.57
C GLU A 521 -17.37 3.71 -2.56
N LEU A 522 -16.28 3.00 -2.25
CA LEU A 522 -14.92 3.54 -2.26
C LEU A 522 -14.56 4.08 -3.64
N LYS A 523 -14.90 3.34 -4.69
CA LYS A 523 -14.64 3.75 -6.08
C LYS A 523 -15.37 5.05 -6.45
N ASN A 524 -16.64 5.20 -6.06
CA ASN A 524 -17.40 6.42 -6.29
C ASN A 524 -16.83 7.59 -5.50
N PHE A 525 -16.45 7.36 -4.25
CA PHE A 525 -15.84 8.37 -3.40
C PHE A 525 -14.53 8.89 -4.00
N VAL A 526 -13.56 8.01 -4.32
CA VAL A 526 -12.28 8.45 -4.89
C VAL A 526 -12.44 9.11 -6.25
N SER A 527 -13.41 8.66 -7.07
CA SER A 527 -13.68 9.28 -8.38
C SER A 527 -14.23 10.70 -8.25
N SER A 528 -14.99 10.97 -7.18
CA SER A 528 -15.61 12.27 -6.94
C SER A 528 -14.68 13.26 -6.26
N TYR A 529 -13.93 12.81 -5.25
CA TYR A 529 -13.09 13.67 -4.42
C TYR A 529 -11.63 13.74 -4.86
N TYR A 530 -11.13 12.68 -5.52
CA TYR A 530 -9.72 12.55 -5.94
C TYR A 530 -9.59 12.10 -7.41
N PRO A 531 -10.24 12.78 -8.37
CA PRO A 531 -10.30 12.32 -9.77
C PRO A 531 -8.92 12.14 -10.41
N GLN A 532 -7.89 12.87 -9.97
CA GLN A 532 -6.51 12.78 -10.46
C GLN A 532 -5.79 11.51 -9.96
N GLY A 533 -6.24 10.96 -8.82
CA GLY A 533 -5.70 9.77 -8.18
C GLY A 533 -6.58 8.51 -8.30
N LYS A 534 -7.71 8.57 -8.96
CA LYS A 534 -8.76 7.52 -8.96
C LYS A 534 -8.35 6.16 -9.54
N ALA A 535 -7.21 6.08 -10.21
CA ALA A 535 -6.74 4.86 -10.84
C ALA A 535 -6.28 3.80 -9.83
N ASP A 536 -5.75 4.25 -8.68
CA ASP A 536 -5.33 3.39 -7.59
C ASP A 536 -5.53 4.11 -6.25
N LEU A 537 -5.67 3.34 -5.17
CA LEU A 537 -5.90 3.90 -3.83
C LEU A 537 -4.71 4.72 -3.35
N TYR A 538 -3.46 4.23 -3.56
CA TYR A 538 -2.26 4.98 -3.19
C TYR A 538 -2.18 6.36 -3.85
N SER A 539 -2.62 6.46 -5.09
CA SER A 539 -2.59 7.74 -5.81
C SER A 539 -3.67 8.72 -5.32
N SER A 540 -4.82 8.21 -4.86
CA SER A 540 -5.82 9.01 -4.14
C SER A 540 -5.26 9.54 -2.83
N PHE A 541 -4.53 8.69 -2.08
CA PHE A 541 -3.78 9.11 -0.89
C PHE A 541 -2.73 10.18 -1.23
N MET A 542 -1.95 10.02 -2.30
CA MET A 542 -0.99 11.06 -2.71
C MET A 542 -1.65 12.44 -2.83
N VAL A 543 -2.78 12.51 -3.55
CA VAL A 543 -3.54 13.78 -3.70
C VAL A 543 -4.03 14.31 -2.34
N ARG A 544 -4.60 13.44 -1.50
CA ARG A 544 -5.10 13.81 -0.17
C ARG A 544 -4.01 14.34 0.74
N LEU A 545 -2.86 13.66 0.78
CA LEU A 545 -1.78 13.95 1.72
C LEU A 545 -1.02 15.22 1.34
N LEU A 546 -0.91 15.55 0.05
CA LEU A 546 -0.39 16.85 -0.38
C LEU A 546 -1.22 18.01 0.17
N LEU A 547 -2.53 17.84 0.36
CA LEU A 547 -3.41 18.85 0.97
C LEU A 547 -3.29 18.93 2.50
N GLN A 548 -2.65 17.95 3.14
CA GLN A 548 -2.44 17.94 4.61
C GLN A 548 -1.10 18.55 5.05
N LEU A 549 -0.26 18.93 4.10
CA LEU A 549 1.00 19.60 4.40
C LEU A 549 0.78 21.06 4.74
N LYS A 550 1.57 21.57 5.69
CA LYS A 550 1.82 23.01 5.83
C LYS A 550 2.62 23.49 4.62
N ASP A 551 2.63 24.80 4.37
CA ASP A 551 3.45 25.39 3.32
C ASP A 551 4.94 25.12 3.58
N ASN A 552 5.67 24.83 2.51
CA ASN A 552 7.10 24.54 2.54
C ASN A 552 7.48 23.30 3.38
N ARG A 553 6.59 22.32 3.47
CA ARG A 553 6.78 21.07 4.22
C ARG A 553 6.80 19.86 3.31
N THR A 554 7.11 18.69 3.86
CA THR A 554 7.51 17.52 3.06
C THR A 554 6.55 16.36 3.22
N LEU A 555 6.17 15.76 2.07
CA LEU A 555 5.52 14.47 1.93
C LEU A 555 6.58 13.43 1.54
N SER A 556 6.71 12.34 2.30
CA SER A 556 7.58 11.22 1.95
C SER A 556 6.78 9.93 1.91
N LEU A 557 6.78 9.25 0.77
CA LEU A 557 5.95 8.06 0.53
C LEU A 557 6.75 6.92 -0.08
N MET A 558 6.35 5.69 0.25
CA MET A 558 6.62 4.49 -0.55
C MET A 558 5.36 4.15 -1.34
N THR A 559 5.47 3.99 -2.66
CA THR A 559 4.33 3.65 -3.53
C THR A 559 4.77 2.77 -4.68
N PRO A 560 3.85 2.12 -5.42
CA PRO A 560 4.19 1.59 -6.74
C PRO A 560 4.75 2.68 -7.65
N PHE A 561 5.81 2.38 -8.42
CA PHE A 561 6.44 3.39 -9.28
C PHE A 561 5.60 3.76 -10.52
N THR A 562 4.51 3.03 -10.76
CA THR A 562 3.69 3.18 -11.97
C THR A 562 3.10 4.58 -12.19
N TRP A 563 2.97 5.38 -11.12
CA TRP A 563 2.56 6.77 -11.24
C TRP A 563 3.54 7.62 -12.02
N MET A 564 4.82 7.24 -12.10
CA MET A 564 5.84 8.01 -12.82
C MET A 564 5.65 7.97 -14.34
N ASN A 565 4.96 6.96 -14.89
CA ASN A 565 4.95 6.73 -16.34
C ASN A 565 3.60 6.35 -16.96
N LEU A 566 2.67 5.68 -16.25
CA LEU A 566 1.39 5.28 -16.83
C LEU A 566 0.48 6.48 -17.12
N SER A 567 -0.24 6.40 -18.25
CA SER A 567 -1.15 7.46 -18.71
C SER A 567 -2.31 7.75 -17.76
N SER A 568 -2.73 6.75 -16.96
CA SER A 568 -3.78 6.93 -15.96
C SER A 568 -3.42 7.92 -14.84
N PHE A 569 -2.13 8.24 -14.67
CA PHE A 569 -1.62 9.18 -13.67
C PHE A 569 -1.07 10.48 -14.25
N GLU A 570 -1.36 10.79 -15.51
CA GLU A 570 -0.87 11.99 -16.19
C GLU A 570 -1.23 13.29 -15.45
N GLU A 571 -2.49 13.43 -15.04
CA GLU A 571 -2.95 14.61 -14.29
C GLU A 571 -2.30 14.71 -12.89
N LEU A 572 -2.07 13.59 -12.24
CA LEU A 572 -1.35 13.55 -10.96
C LEU A 572 0.09 14.08 -11.12
N ARG A 573 0.83 13.58 -12.14
CA ARG A 573 2.18 14.06 -12.43
C ARG A 573 2.22 15.55 -12.75
N LYS A 574 1.25 16.03 -13.55
CA LYS A 574 1.12 17.44 -13.86
C LYS A 574 1.00 18.29 -12.61
N ILE A 575 0.11 17.90 -11.68
CA ILE A 575 -0.08 18.60 -10.40
C ILE A 575 1.23 18.60 -9.60
N ILE A 576 1.89 17.45 -9.46
CA ILE A 576 3.14 17.34 -8.70
C ILE A 576 4.23 18.25 -9.31
N LEU A 577 4.45 18.18 -10.61
CA LEU A 577 5.52 18.94 -11.27
C LEU A 577 5.23 20.46 -11.38
N THR A 578 3.96 20.87 -11.27
CA THR A 578 3.58 22.28 -11.37
C THR A 578 3.52 22.97 -10.02
N ASN A 579 3.00 22.27 -8.99
CA ASN A 579 2.67 22.87 -7.69
C ASN A 579 3.60 22.43 -6.57
N PHE A 580 4.42 21.40 -6.78
CA PHE A 580 5.27 20.80 -5.77
C PHE A 580 6.66 20.51 -6.36
N SER A 581 7.62 20.16 -5.50
CA SER A 581 8.98 19.82 -5.94
C SER A 581 9.37 18.43 -5.44
N ILE A 582 9.68 17.50 -6.34
CA ILE A 582 10.33 16.25 -5.97
C ILE A 582 11.74 16.58 -5.50
N GLN A 583 12.12 16.17 -4.30
CA GLN A 583 13.44 16.42 -3.73
C GLN A 583 14.40 15.26 -3.95
N SER A 584 13.90 14.06 -3.76
CA SER A 584 14.63 12.80 -4.02
C SER A 584 13.68 11.67 -4.32
N LEU A 585 14.18 10.64 -5.03
CA LEU A 585 13.47 9.42 -5.32
C LEU A 585 14.45 8.25 -5.41
N VAL A 586 14.09 7.12 -4.83
CA VAL A 586 14.80 5.86 -4.97
C VAL A 586 13.86 4.79 -5.52
N GLN A 587 14.32 4.07 -6.54
CA GLN A 587 13.61 2.98 -7.19
C GLN A 587 14.38 1.68 -6.95
N PRO A 588 13.91 0.82 -6.02
CA PRO A 588 14.48 -0.51 -5.79
C PRO A 588 14.23 -1.47 -6.96
N GLU A 589 14.91 -2.61 -6.93
CA GLU A 589 14.66 -3.71 -7.85
C GLU A 589 13.28 -4.35 -7.61
N TYR A 590 12.65 -4.83 -8.67
CA TYR A 590 11.23 -5.18 -8.71
C TYR A 590 10.81 -6.39 -7.87
N HIS A 591 11.72 -7.32 -7.62
CA HIS A 591 11.46 -8.59 -6.92
C HIS A 591 12.07 -8.64 -5.51
N SER A 592 12.68 -7.54 -5.05
CA SER A 592 13.53 -7.59 -3.86
C SER A 592 12.80 -7.74 -2.53
N PHE A 593 11.50 -7.42 -2.43
CA PHE A 593 10.84 -7.31 -1.14
C PHE A 593 9.59 -8.16 -0.94
N PHE A 594 8.98 -8.68 -2.01
CA PHE A 594 7.71 -9.38 -1.91
C PHE A 594 7.74 -10.70 -2.67
N GLU A 595 7.95 -11.79 -1.94
CA GLU A 595 8.01 -13.14 -2.52
C GLU A 595 6.69 -13.57 -3.19
N SER A 596 5.55 -13.13 -2.66
CA SER A 596 4.21 -13.56 -3.10
C SER A 596 3.52 -12.59 -4.06
N ALA A 597 4.01 -11.35 -4.22
CA ALA A 597 3.38 -10.33 -5.05
C ALA A 597 4.42 -9.51 -5.82
N TYR A 598 4.24 -9.44 -7.14
CA TYR A 598 5.01 -8.54 -7.98
C TYR A 598 4.53 -7.09 -7.80
N VAL A 599 5.15 -6.36 -6.90
CA VAL A 599 4.83 -4.95 -6.65
C VAL A 599 6.09 -4.10 -6.83
N PRO A 600 6.31 -3.54 -8.01
CA PRO A 600 7.45 -2.66 -8.25
C PRO A 600 7.23 -1.32 -7.54
N ILE A 601 8.08 -1.01 -6.57
CA ILE A 601 7.95 0.17 -5.71
C ILE A 601 8.96 1.27 -6.02
N CYS A 602 8.65 2.49 -5.56
CA CYS A 602 9.60 3.58 -5.37
C CYS A 602 9.34 4.27 -4.03
N ALA A 603 10.35 4.85 -3.44
CA ALA A 603 10.24 5.75 -2.30
C ALA A 603 10.71 7.14 -2.71
N PHE A 604 10.02 8.18 -2.27
CA PHE A 604 10.32 9.55 -2.69
C PHE A 604 9.92 10.59 -1.65
N SER A 605 10.49 11.78 -1.79
CA SER A 605 10.25 12.95 -0.97
C SER A 605 9.83 14.12 -1.85
N ILE A 606 8.71 14.77 -1.53
CA ILE A 606 8.13 15.91 -2.26
C ILE A 606 7.93 17.07 -1.29
N SER A 607 8.39 18.26 -1.65
CA SER A 607 8.12 19.50 -0.92
C SER A 607 6.88 20.21 -1.43
N ASN A 608 6.07 20.73 -0.50
CA ASN A 608 4.95 21.64 -0.80
C ASN A 608 5.45 23.05 -1.14
N THR A 609 6.30 23.13 -2.17
CA THR A 609 6.89 24.38 -2.66
C THR A 609 7.15 24.23 -4.16
N PRO A 610 6.61 25.07 -5.05
CA PRO A 610 6.81 24.98 -6.49
C PRO A 610 8.16 25.60 -6.90
N LEU A 611 9.24 24.83 -6.78
CA LEU A 611 10.58 25.23 -7.17
C LEU A 611 11.09 24.42 -8.36
N SER A 612 11.96 25.01 -9.17
CA SER A 612 12.74 24.27 -10.19
C SER A 612 13.87 23.49 -9.52
N TRP A 613 13.48 22.54 -8.66
CA TRP A 613 14.38 21.79 -7.80
C TRP A 613 15.27 20.85 -8.60
N ASN A 614 16.58 20.87 -8.36
CA ASN A 614 17.52 19.87 -8.84
C ASN A 614 17.46 18.67 -7.88
N ALA A 615 16.72 17.62 -8.25
CA ALA A 615 16.46 16.45 -7.43
C ALA A 615 17.50 15.35 -7.65
N LYS A 616 17.69 14.51 -6.61
CA LYS A 616 18.51 13.30 -6.70
C LYS A 616 17.63 12.07 -6.88
N PHE A 617 17.92 11.29 -7.93
CA PHE A 617 17.25 10.03 -8.26
C PHE A 617 18.24 8.88 -8.16
N PHE A 618 17.78 7.74 -7.64
CA PHE A 618 18.59 6.53 -7.47
C PHE A 618 17.84 5.34 -8.10
N ASP A 619 18.49 4.70 -9.05
CA ASP A 619 17.95 3.52 -9.74
C ASP A 619 18.69 2.27 -9.29
N LEU A 620 18.08 1.50 -8.40
CA LEU A 620 18.65 0.27 -7.86
C LEU A 620 18.16 -0.99 -8.59
N SER A 621 17.50 -0.84 -9.74
CA SER A 621 16.87 -1.94 -10.47
C SER A 621 17.85 -3.03 -10.94
N ASP A 622 19.14 -2.72 -11.09
CA ASP A 622 20.18 -3.65 -11.49
C ASP A 622 20.76 -4.49 -10.32
N PHE A 623 20.37 -4.19 -9.06
CA PHE A 623 20.89 -4.87 -7.87
C PHE A 623 19.89 -5.89 -7.33
N TYR A 624 19.93 -7.11 -7.84
CA TYR A 624 19.00 -8.17 -7.47
C TYR A 624 19.07 -8.58 -6.00
N GLY A 625 17.91 -8.76 -5.38
CA GLY A 625 17.72 -9.26 -4.03
C GLY A 625 17.79 -8.19 -2.93
N GLU A 626 16.98 -8.37 -1.89
CA GLU A 626 16.81 -7.43 -0.77
C GLU A 626 18.13 -6.99 -0.13
N LYS A 627 19.03 -7.96 0.11
CA LYS A 627 20.32 -7.72 0.78
C LYS A 627 21.24 -6.76 0.02
N ASN A 628 21.03 -6.57 -1.27
CA ASN A 628 21.85 -5.72 -2.11
C ASN A 628 21.31 -4.28 -2.24
N GLN A 629 20.05 -4.04 -1.86
CA GLN A 629 19.42 -2.74 -2.04
C GLN A 629 20.03 -1.67 -1.12
N ALA A 630 19.92 -1.85 0.19
CA ALA A 630 20.40 -0.89 1.18
C ALA A 630 21.92 -0.56 1.05
N PRO A 631 22.83 -1.53 0.91
CA PRO A 631 24.25 -1.23 0.79
C PRO A 631 24.61 -0.42 -0.46
N ASN A 632 23.98 -0.73 -1.62
CA ASN A 632 24.23 0.02 -2.84
C ASN A 632 23.63 1.42 -2.80
N PHE A 633 22.51 1.59 -2.10
CA PHE A 633 21.94 2.92 -1.87
C PHE A 633 22.84 3.76 -0.95
N GLN A 634 23.31 3.22 0.17
CA GLN A 634 24.26 3.90 1.06
C GLN A 634 25.58 4.26 0.34
N TYR A 635 26.07 3.36 -0.51
CA TYR A 635 27.23 3.64 -1.33
C TYR A 635 27.00 4.84 -2.25
N ALA A 636 25.82 4.91 -2.91
CA ALA A 636 25.47 6.01 -3.79
C ALA A 636 25.25 7.35 -3.05
N ILE A 637 24.77 7.32 -1.80
CA ILE A 637 24.66 8.52 -0.95
C ILE A 637 26.06 9.09 -0.64
N LYS A 638 27.01 8.23 -0.26
CA LYS A 638 28.36 8.62 0.18
C LYS A 638 29.31 8.98 -0.98
N ASN A 639 29.04 8.54 -2.23
CA ASN A 639 29.95 8.65 -3.36
C ASN A 639 29.30 9.36 -4.56
N ASP A 640 29.24 10.69 -4.51
CA ASP A 640 28.53 11.51 -5.50
C ASP A 640 28.98 11.31 -6.95
N ASN A 641 30.25 11.09 -7.21
CA ASN A 641 30.84 11.17 -8.57
C ASN A 641 31.17 9.81 -9.21
N LYS A 642 30.84 8.68 -8.59
CA LYS A 642 31.25 7.33 -9.05
C LYS A 642 30.07 6.38 -9.35
N CYS A 643 28.83 6.84 -9.23
CA CYS A 643 27.66 5.99 -9.34
C CYS A 643 26.90 6.27 -10.63
N HIS A 644 26.86 5.31 -11.56
CA HIS A 644 26.10 5.42 -12.81
C HIS A 644 24.57 5.18 -12.62
N TRP A 645 24.15 4.79 -11.44
CA TRP A 645 22.75 4.62 -11.04
C TRP A 645 22.20 5.78 -10.19
N LYS A 646 22.95 6.89 -10.11
CA LYS A 646 22.55 8.14 -9.46
C LYS A 646 22.43 9.24 -10.51
N TYR A 647 21.32 9.96 -10.48
CA TYR A 647 20.99 11.03 -11.42
C TYR A 647 20.61 12.30 -10.71
N ASN A 648 21.06 13.44 -11.20
CA ASN A 648 20.58 14.76 -10.76
C ASN A 648 19.76 15.35 -11.90
N ARG A 649 18.52 15.80 -11.62
CA ARG A 649 17.60 16.34 -12.65
C ARG A 649 16.79 17.48 -12.10
N ILE A 650 16.66 18.52 -12.90
CA ILE A 650 15.70 19.59 -12.63
C ILE A 650 14.30 19.07 -12.89
N THR A 651 13.47 19.03 -11.87
CA THR A 651 12.16 18.36 -11.91
C THR A 651 11.19 18.99 -12.91
N THR A 652 11.25 20.31 -13.11
CA THR A 652 10.43 21.02 -14.10
C THR A 652 10.77 20.66 -15.56
N ASP A 653 11.93 20.04 -15.82
CA ASP A 653 12.26 19.54 -17.17
C ASP A 653 11.35 18.39 -17.61
N PHE A 654 10.78 17.65 -16.68
CA PHE A 654 9.81 16.59 -17.01
C PHE A 654 8.48 17.13 -17.56
N LEU A 655 8.18 18.42 -17.40
CA LEU A 655 7.00 19.04 -18.00
C LEU A 655 7.03 19.02 -19.55
N CYS A 656 8.21 18.84 -20.16
CA CYS A 656 8.32 18.72 -21.60
C CYS A 656 8.15 17.28 -22.10
N THR A 657 8.21 16.27 -21.22
CA THR A 657 8.02 14.88 -21.60
C THR A 657 6.56 14.58 -21.93
N PRO A 658 6.28 13.64 -22.85
CA PRO A 658 4.92 13.24 -23.15
C PRO A 658 4.22 12.65 -21.90
N GLY A 659 3.05 13.19 -21.53
CA GLY A 659 2.33 12.77 -20.35
C GLY A 659 3.05 13.07 -19.04
N TYR A 660 4.00 14.01 -19.05
CA TYR A 660 4.76 14.45 -17.87
C TYR A 660 5.54 13.32 -17.17
N ILE A 661 6.05 12.36 -17.95
CA ILE A 661 6.74 11.18 -17.39
C ILE A 661 8.03 11.58 -16.66
N ILE A 662 8.26 10.97 -15.50
CA ILE A 662 9.45 11.20 -14.68
C ILE A 662 10.62 10.39 -15.24
N ALA A 663 11.17 10.85 -16.32
CA ALA A 663 12.22 10.16 -17.10
C ALA A 663 13.63 10.53 -16.60
N TYR A 664 13.90 10.32 -15.32
CA TYR A 664 15.12 10.79 -14.65
C TYR A 664 16.42 10.16 -15.17
N SER A 665 16.37 8.94 -15.71
CA SER A 665 17.57 8.25 -16.23
C SER A 665 17.94 8.67 -17.65
N LEU A 666 17.11 9.50 -18.33
CA LEU A 666 17.46 10.05 -19.63
C LEU A 666 18.59 11.08 -19.51
N PRO A 667 19.58 11.04 -20.40
CA PRO A 667 20.58 12.12 -20.49
C PRO A 667 19.94 13.44 -20.93
N ASP A 668 20.53 14.56 -20.56
CA ASP A 668 20.00 15.92 -20.85
C ASP A 668 19.81 16.16 -22.35
N SER A 669 20.70 15.60 -23.18
CA SER A 669 20.58 15.64 -24.64
C SER A 669 19.32 14.95 -25.15
N ALA A 670 18.89 13.84 -24.51
CA ALA A 670 17.66 13.14 -24.85
C ALA A 670 16.43 13.89 -24.34
N LEU A 671 16.46 14.43 -23.10
CA LEU A 671 15.37 15.27 -22.57
C LEU A 671 15.14 16.50 -23.47
N SER A 672 16.21 17.14 -23.94
CA SER A 672 16.10 18.28 -24.84
C SER A 672 15.41 17.94 -26.18
N CYS A 673 15.50 16.69 -26.64
CA CYS A 673 14.81 16.26 -27.86
C CYS A 673 13.30 16.37 -27.76
N PHE A 674 12.72 16.18 -26.58
CA PHE A 674 11.26 16.36 -26.39
C PHE A 674 10.82 17.82 -26.56
N LYS A 675 11.70 18.79 -26.33
CA LYS A 675 11.44 20.23 -26.52
C LYS A 675 11.63 20.65 -27.99
N THR A 676 12.58 20.03 -28.72
CA THR A 676 13.08 20.54 -30.01
C THR A 676 12.67 19.71 -31.23
N SER A 677 12.22 18.45 -31.02
CA SER A 677 11.88 17.54 -32.12
C SER A 677 10.37 17.31 -32.25
N LYS A 678 9.93 16.99 -33.46
CA LYS A 678 8.55 16.46 -33.67
C LYS A 678 8.42 15.11 -32.99
N LYS A 679 7.21 14.72 -32.66
CA LYS A 679 6.91 13.37 -32.19
C LYS A 679 6.65 12.45 -33.39
N LEU A 680 6.89 11.15 -33.25
CA LEU A 680 6.67 10.18 -34.33
C LEU A 680 5.21 10.21 -34.82
N HIS A 681 4.23 10.41 -33.95
CA HIS A 681 2.81 10.54 -34.36
C HIS A 681 2.51 11.81 -35.19
N ASP A 682 3.39 12.82 -35.18
CA ASP A 682 3.20 14.01 -36.03
C ASP A 682 3.49 13.70 -37.50
N VAL A 683 4.38 12.75 -37.75
CA VAL A 683 4.84 12.36 -39.10
C VAL A 683 4.20 11.07 -39.63
N CYS A 684 3.56 10.27 -38.78
CA CYS A 684 2.88 9.04 -39.16
C CYS A 684 1.62 8.77 -38.38
N ASN A 685 0.76 7.85 -38.89
CA ASN A 685 -0.42 7.35 -38.21
C ASN A 685 -0.10 5.97 -37.63
N LEU A 686 -0.04 5.86 -36.29
CA LEU A 686 0.10 4.59 -35.61
C LEU A 686 -1.29 4.04 -35.30
N LYS A 687 -1.60 2.83 -35.74
CA LYS A 687 -2.95 2.25 -35.67
C LYS A 687 -2.94 0.85 -35.13
N GLN A 688 -3.89 0.56 -34.27
CA GLN A 688 -4.27 -0.78 -33.84
C GLN A 688 -5.21 -1.40 -34.89
N GLY A 689 -5.04 -2.68 -35.15
CA GLY A 689 -5.85 -3.38 -36.15
C GLY A 689 -7.01 -4.18 -35.57
N LEU A 690 -7.24 -5.31 -36.21
CA LEU A 690 -8.34 -6.23 -35.96
C LEU A 690 -8.15 -7.02 -34.66
N ILE A 691 -9.22 -7.14 -33.89
CA ILE A 691 -9.38 -8.19 -32.89
C ILE A 691 -10.47 -9.13 -33.40
N THR A 692 -10.11 -10.36 -33.74
CA THR A 692 -11.01 -11.35 -34.34
C THR A 692 -12.13 -11.81 -33.38
N GLY A 693 -11.87 -11.78 -32.09
CA GLY A 693 -12.76 -12.36 -31.06
C GLY A 693 -12.65 -13.88 -30.93
N ASP A 694 -12.09 -14.56 -31.94
CA ASP A 694 -11.84 -15.98 -31.97
C ASP A 694 -10.77 -16.27 -33.05
N ASN A 695 -9.53 -16.47 -32.60
CA ASN A 695 -8.40 -16.70 -33.50
C ASN A 695 -8.45 -18.09 -34.13
N GLU A 696 -8.92 -19.10 -33.44
CA GLU A 696 -9.00 -20.45 -34.00
C GLU A 696 -10.00 -20.54 -35.13
N ARG A 697 -11.06 -19.75 -35.08
CA ARG A 697 -12.05 -19.66 -36.11
C ARG A 697 -11.58 -18.86 -37.34
N TYR A 698 -10.91 -17.72 -37.14
CA TYR A 698 -10.69 -16.73 -38.19
C TYR A 698 -9.26 -16.63 -38.70
N LEU A 699 -8.28 -17.25 -38.02
CA LEU A 699 -6.88 -17.26 -38.42
C LEU A 699 -6.43 -18.65 -38.84
N ARG A 700 -5.52 -18.70 -39.80
CA ARG A 700 -4.79 -19.92 -40.24
C ARG A 700 -3.34 -19.56 -40.50
N PHE A 701 -2.46 -20.52 -40.44
CA PHE A 701 -1.18 -20.40 -41.12
C PHE A 701 -1.40 -20.42 -42.61
N TRP A 702 -0.58 -19.72 -43.37
CA TRP A 702 -0.76 -19.63 -44.84
C TRP A 702 -0.73 -20.99 -45.51
N HIS A 703 0.02 -21.95 -45.02
CA HIS A 703 0.16 -23.32 -45.57
C HIS A 703 -1.01 -24.23 -45.22
N GLU A 704 -1.93 -23.83 -44.35
CA GLU A 704 -3.15 -24.57 -44.02
C GLU A 704 -4.29 -24.30 -44.99
N ILE A 705 -4.10 -23.35 -45.90
CA ILE A 705 -5.16 -22.94 -46.84
C ILE A 705 -4.83 -23.26 -48.29
N SER A 706 -5.86 -23.31 -49.12
CA SER A 706 -5.63 -23.42 -50.59
C SER A 706 -5.04 -22.15 -51.15
N TYR A 707 -3.95 -22.26 -51.91
CA TYR A 707 -3.29 -21.11 -52.56
C TYR A 707 -4.25 -20.34 -53.45
N ASN A 708 -5.24 -20.98 -54.08
CA ASN A 708 -6.25 -20.29 -54.90
C ASN A 708 -7.21 -19.42 -54.13
N SER A 709 -7.34 -19.61 -52.83
CA SER A 709 -8.18 -18.83 -51.94
C SER A 709 -7.43 -17.71 -51.21
N PHE A 710 -6.12 -17.54 -51.47
CA PHE A 710 -5.20 -16.57 -50.91
C PHE A 710 -4.97 -15.40 -51.88
N SER A 711 -4.97 -14.18 -51.39
CA SER A 711 -4.70 -12.98 -52.21
C SER A 711 -3.70 -12.05 -51.56
N LEU A 712 -2.67 -11.72 -52.35
CA LEU A 712 -1.72 -10.62 -52.06
C LEU A 712 -2.11 -9.30 -52.74
N ASN A 713 -3.22 -9.26 -53.50
CA ASN A 713 -3.61 -8.11 -54.34
C ASN A 713 -5.10 -7.76 -54.14
N GLU A 714 -5.43 -6.50 -53.88
CA GLU A 714 -6.78 -5.94 -53.74
C GLU A 714 -7.73 -6.22 -54.92
N LYS A 715 -7.16 -6.58 -56.10
CA LYS A 715 -7.93 -6.75 -57.32
C LYS A 715 -8.73 -8.05 -57.43
N ARG A 716 -8.56 -9.00 -56.53
CA ARG A 716 -9.33 -10.28 -56.52
C ARG A 716 -10.53 -10.19 -55.57
N LYS A 717 -11.66 -9.70 -56.02
CA LYS A 717 -12.90 -9.56 -55.26
C LYS A 717 -13.53 -10.85 -54.68
N LYS A 718 -12.92 -12.01 -54.90
CA LYS A 718 -13.47 -13.34 -54.48
C LYS A 718 -12.50 -14.18 -53.63
N THR A 719 -11.50 -13.56 -53.01
CA THR A 719 -10.57 -14.31 -52.18
C THR A 719 -11.01 -14.25 -50.71
N LYS A 720 -10.86 -15.38 -50.01
CA LYS A 720 -11.26 -15.54 -48.61
C LYS A 720 -10.15 -15.08 -47.65
N TRP A 721 -8.91 -15.47 -47.93
CA TRP A 721 -7.80 -15.35 -47.00
C TRP A 721 -6.85 -14.22 -47.38
N PHE A 722 -6.57 -13.31 -46.45
CA PHE A 722 -5.66 -12.20 -46.58
C PHE A 722 -4.46 -12.36 -45.67
N PRO A 723 -3.22 -11.98 -46.07
CA PRO A 723 -2.08 -11.98 -45.18
C PRO A 723 -2.32 -11.14 -43.94
N TYR A 724 -1.84 -11.62 -42.81
CA TYR A 724 -2.18 -11.02 -41.50
C TYR A 724 -0.97 -10.77 -40.65
N GLN A 725 -0.75 -9.53 -40.23
CA GLN A 725 0.32 -9.10 -39.32
C GLN A 725 -0.12 -9.26 -37.88
N LYS A 726 0.22 -10.36 -37.24
CA LYS A 726 -0.17 -10.68 -35.85
C LYS A 726 0.87 -10.26 -34.81
N GLY A 727 2.06 -9.86 -35.21
CA GLY A 727 3.23 -9.68 -34.35
C GLY A 727 4.18 -10.84 -34.53
N GLY A 728 4.59 -11.49 -33.45
CA GLY A 728 5.49 -12.65 -33.48
C GLY A 728 6.83 -12.41 -32.77
N ALA A 729 7.81 -13.26 -33.04
CA ALA A 729 9.14 -13.22 -32.44
C ALA A 729 9.89 -11.92 -32.77
N TYR A 730 10.93 -11.62 -31.99
CA TYR A 730 11.80 -10.48 -32.25
C TYR A 730 12.48 -10.61 -33.61
N ARG A 731 12.14 -9.70 -34.55
CA ARG A 731 12.72 -9.61 -35.88
C ARG A 731 12.65 -8.16 -36.38
N LYS A 732 13.76 -7.61 -36.83
CA LYS A 732 13.87 -6.29 -37.46
C LYS A 732 13.74 -6.40 -38.99
N TRP A 733 13.35 -5.33 -39.60
CA TRP A 733 13.40 -5.06 -41.04
C TRP A 733 12.31 -5.78 -41.86
N TYR A 734 12.21 -7.13 -41.86
CA TYR A 734 11.21 -7.93 -42.60
C TYR A 734 10.93 -9.30 -41.94
N GLY A 735 9.72 -9.84 -42.12
CA GLY A 735 9.33 -11.21 -41.69
C GLY A 735 8.14 -11.28 -40.73
N ASN A 736 7.91 -12.44 -40.11
CA ASN A 736 6.75 -12.83 -39.33
C ASN A 736 5.44 -12.78 -40.14
N ASN A 737 5.50 -13.27 -41.38
CA ASN A 737 4.38 -13.33 -42.33
C ASN A 737 3.74 -14.72 -42.33
N ASP A 738 3.43 -15.28 -41.18
CA ASP A 738 2.99 -16.66 -41.00
C ASP A 738 1.47 -16.84 -41.18
N TYR A 739 0.71 -15.78 -40.85
CA TYR A 739 -0.73 -15.87 -40.69
C TYR A 739 -1.52 -15.28 -41.83
N VAL A 740 -2.70 -15.86 -42.04
CA VAL A 740 -3.76 -15.32 -42.89
C VAL A 740 -5.06 -15.20 -42.07
N VAL A 741 -5.88 -14.21 -42.42
CA VAL A 741 -7.19 -13.96 -41.79
C VAL A 741 -8.32 -14.13 -42.79
N ASP A 742 -9.44 -14.71 -42.35
CA ASP A 742 -10.68 -14.78 -43.13
C ASP A 742 -11.31 -13.37 -43.23
N TRP A 743 -11.11 -12.75 -44.37
CA TRP A 743 -11.66 -11.44 -44.70
C TRP A 743 -12.60 -11.49 -45.91
N GLU A 744 -13.26 -12.65 -46.11
CA GLU A 744 -14.21 -12.84 -47.18
C GLU A 744 -15.35 -11.80 -47.11
N ASN A 745 -15.76 -11.29 -48.26
CA ASN A 745 -16.82 -10.26 -48.38
C ASN A 745 -16.59 -9.06 -47.43
N ASP A 746 -15.36 -8.52 -47.45
CA ASP A 746 -14.95 -7.39 -46.61
C ASP A 746 -15.12 -7.68 -45.10
N GLY A 747 -14.80 -8.92 -44.69
CA GLY A 747 -14.82 -9.33 -43.30
C GLY A 747 -16.23 -9.47 -42.69
N TYR A 748 -17.24 -9.73 -43.50
CA TYR A 748 -18.65 -9.82 -43.05
C TYR A 748 -18.80 -10.76 -41.85
N SER A 749 -18.18 -11.93 -41.86
CA SER A 749 -18.28 -12.92 -40.79
C SER A 749 -17.70 -12.38 -39.46
N ILE A 750 -16.55 -11.72 -39.51
CA ILE A 750 -15.92 -11.11 -38.33
C ILE A 750 -16.71 -9.91 -37.82
N LYS A 751 -17.16 -9.04 -38.70
CA LYS A 751 -17.96 -7.83 -38.35
C LYS A 751 -19.29 -8.15 -37.71
N ASN A 752 -19.81 -9.37 -37.91
CA ASN A 752 -21.10 -9.84 -37.38
C ASN A 752 -20.93 -11.01 -36.37
N PHE A 753 -19.77 -11.12 -35.70
CA PHE A 753 -19.50 -12.16 -34.72
C PHE A 753 -19.97 -11.74 -33.32
N TYR A 754 -21.14 -12.21 -32.91
CA TYR A 754 -21.76 -11.91 -31.63
C TYR A 754 -21.66 -13.07 -30.64
N ASN A 755 -21.68 -12.79 -29.34
CA ASN A 755 -21.84 -13.79 -28.28
C ASN A 755 -23.34 -14.07 -28.01
N ASP A 756 -23.60 -15.07 -27.13
CA ASP A 756 -24.96 -15.51 -26.78
C ASP A 756 -25.82 -14.39 -26.14
N LYS A 757 -25.20 -13.32 -25.66
CA LYS A 757 -25.85 -12.13 -25.08
C LYS A 757 -26.04 -11.01 -26.11
N GLY A 758 -25.81 -11.26 -27.40
CA GLY A 758 -25.95 -10.27 -28.46
C GLY A 758 -24.86 -9.18 -28.49
N LYS A 759 -23.74 -9.35 -27.74
CA LYS A 759 -22.62 -8.42 -27.76
C LYS A 759 -21.60 -8.85 -28.80
N LEU A 760 -21.15 -7.91 -29.64
CA LEU A 760 -20.10 -8.15 -30.64
C LEU A 760 -18.81 -8.63 -29.95
N ARG A 761 -18.27 -9.77 -30.34
CA ARG A 761 -17.03 -10.36 -29.83
C ARG A 761 -15.79 -9.82 -30.52
N SER A 762 -15.90 -9.60 -31.82
CA SER A 762 -14.82 -9.04 -32.62
C SER A 762 -14.74 -7.52 -32.48
N ARG A 763 -13.60 -6.95 -32.81
CA ARG A 763 -13.38 -5.49 -32.85
C ARG A 763 -12.52 -5.12 -34.06
N PRO A 764 -13.12 -5.01 -35.25
CA PRO A 764 -12.42 -4.49 -36.42
C PRO A 764 -12.21 -2.98 -36.26
N GLN A 765 -10.96 -2.56 -36.24
CA GLN A 765 -10.60 -1.14 -36.07
C GLN A 765 -9.76 -0.66 -37.24
N ASN A 766 -9.87 0.64 -37.54
CA ASN A 766 -9.02 1.29 -38.53
C ASN A 766 -9.02 0.61 -39.92
N ILE A 767 -10.17 0.10 -40.35
CA ILE A 767 -10.35 -0.66 -41.61
C ILE A 767 -9.84 0.11 -42.83
N GLN A 768 -9.91 1.44 -42.79
CA GLN A 768 -9.40 2.31 -43.87
C GLN A 768 -7.88 2.23 -44.09
N PHE A 769 -7.16 1.60 -43.18
CA PHE A 769 -5.70 1.36 -43.27
C PHE A 769 -5.34 -0.07 -43.69
N TYR A 770 -6.34 -0.98 -43.80
CA TYR A 770 -6.08 -2.34 -44.25
C TYR A 770 -5.59 -2.33 -45.70
N CYS A 771 -4.76 -3.29 -46.05
CA CYS A 771 -4.13 -3.47 -47.34
C CYS A 771 -3.19 -2.35 -47.75
N LYS A 772 -2.86 -1.39 -46.89
CA LYS A 772 -1.91 -0.33 -47.20
C LYS A 772 -0.51 -0.69 -46.75
N GLU A 773 0.50 -0.19 -47.54
CA GLU A 773 1.90 -0.24 -47.19
C GLU A 773 2.17 0.46 -45.87
N GLY A 774 3.05 -0.11 -45.03
CA GLY A 774 3.38 0.46 -43.73
C GLY A 774 4.48 -0.28 -42.99
N LEU A 775 4.62 0.02 -41.74
CA LEU A 775 5.57 -0.64 -40.83
C LEU A 775 4.80 -1.31 -39.68
N THR A 776 5.18 -2.52 -39.30
CA THR A 776 4.56 -3.24 -38.17
C THR A 776 5.58 -3.55 -37.08
N TRP A 777 5.09 -3.75 -35.87
CA TRP A 777 5.90 -4.26 -34.75
C TRP A 777 5.07 -5.17 -33.84
N THR A 778 5.74 -5.90 -32.96
CA THR A 778 5.08 -6.70 -31.92
C THR A 778 4.90 -5.82 -30.68
N SER A 779 3.65 -5.56 -30.24
CA SER A 779 3.39 -4.64 -29.12
C SER A 779 3.84 -5.20 -27.77
N LEU A 780 3.70 -6.50 -27.53
CA LEU A 780 4.11 -7.15 -26.30
C LEU A 780 5.34 -8.04 -26.55
N THR A 781 6.48 -7.66 -26.00
CA THR A 781 7.75 -8.39 -26.16
C THR A 781 8.67 -8.13 -24.99
N ILE A 782 9.45 -9.15 -24.61
CA ILE A 782 10.54 -9.03 -23.61
C ILE A 782 11.82 -8.42 -24.20
N SER A 783 11.87 -8.21 -25.52
CA SER A 783 13.00 -7.60 -26.23
C SER A 783 12.72 -6.13 -26.54
N SER A 784 13.70 -5.43 -27.12
CA SER A 784 13.51 -4.07 -27.61
C SER A 784 12.51 -4.01 -28.77
N LEU A 785 12.04 -2.80 -29.08
CA LEU A 785 11.20 -2.56 -30.26
C LEU A 785 11.89 -3.08 -31.53
N SER A 786 11.11 -3.76 -32.37
CA SER A 786 11.58 -4.22 -33.69
C SER A 786 10.51 -3.96 -34.73
N MET A 787 10.80 -3.03 -35.66
CA MET A 787 9.87 -2.72 -36.74
C MET A 787 10.26 -3.45 -38.03
N ARG A 788 9.23 -3.84 -38.78
CA ARG A 788 9.31 -4.56 -40.03
C ARG A 788 8.53 -3.82 -41.12
N TYR A 789 9.04 -3.83 -42.31
CA TYR A 789 8.37 -3.33 -43.49
C TYR A 789 7.27 -4.30 -43.94
N VAL A 790 6.10 -3.74 -44.29
CA VAL A 790 4.92 -4.49 -44.75
C VAL A 790 4.45 -3.88 -46.07
N PRO A 791 4.46 -4.65 -47.16
CA PRO A 791 3.97 -4.18 -48.44
C PRO A 791 2.41 -4.11 -48.46
N ASN A 792 1.86 -3.59 -49.55
CA ASN A 792 0.39 -3.56 -49.74
C ASN A 792 -0.24 -4.96 -49.68
N GLY A 793 -1.49 -5.04 -49.22
CA GLY A 793 -2.30 -6.26 -49.28
C GLY A 793 -2.47 -6.97 -47.91
N TYR A 794 -1.88 -6.44 -46.82
CA TYR A 794 -1.93 -7.03 -45.48
C TYR A 794 -3.01 -6.42 -44.61
N ILE A 795 -3.68 -7.23 -43.83
CA ILE A 795 -4.49 -6.83 -42.67
C ILE A 795 -3.63 -7.01 -41.42
N PHE A 796 -3.90 -6.27 -40.36
CA PHE A 796 -3.07 -6.25 -39.16
C PHE A 796 -3.87 -6.39 -37.87
N ASP A 797 -3.22 -6.97 -36.87
CA ASP A 797 -3.76 -7.29 -35.54
C ASP A 797 -3.63 -6.10 -34.58
N ALA A 798 -4.38 -6.15 -33.51
CA ALA A 798 -4.23 -5.20 -32.39
C ALA A 798 -2.88 -5.36 -31.68
N LYS A 799 -2.29 -6.58 -31.64
CA LYS A 799 -0.97 -6.88 -31.07
C LYS A 799 0.17 -6.83 -32.10
N GLY A 800 -0.15 -6.70 -33.35
CA GLY A 800 0.75 -6.36 -34.45
C GLY A 800 0.35 -5.00 -35.08
N PRO A 801 0.40 -3.92 -34.31
CA PRO A 801 -0.02 -2.60 -34.80
C PRO A 801 0.84 -2.15 -35.96
N MET A 802 0.33 -1.17 -36.72
CA MET A 802 1.04 -0.63 -37.86
C MET A 802 1.20 0.89 -37.80
N CYS A 803 2.32 1.34 -38.34
CA CYS A 803 2.65 2.74 -38.58
C CYS A 803 2.55 3.03 -40.09
N PHE A 804 1.76 4.05 -40.42
CA PHE A 804 1.55 4.52 -41.80
C PHE A 804 2.12 5.93 -41.93
N PRO A 805 3.26 6.10 -42.58
CA PRO A 805 3.84 7.43 -42.83
C PRO A 805 2.87 8.35 -43.55
N LYS A 806 2.88 9.65 -43.20
CA LYS A 806 2.04 10.65 -43.89
C LYS A 806 2.59 11.03 -45.23
N SER A 807 3.88 10.76 -45.49
CA SER A 807 4.59 10.91 -46.75
C SER A 807 5.34 9.62 -47.10
N SER A 808 5.34 9.20 -48.36
CA SER A 808 6.03 7.99 -48.80
C SER A 808 7.55 8.07 -48.66
N LEU A 809 8.11 9.26 -48.63
CA LEU A 809 9.55 9.49 -48.44
C LEU A 809 10.00 9.20 -47.00
N ASP A 810 9.07 9.15 -46.04
CA ASP A 810 9.38 9.03 -44.62
C ASP A 810 9.53 7.58 -44.18
N ILE A 811 9.01 6.59 -44.92
CA ILE A 811 8.90 5.20 -44.46
C ILE A 811 10.27 4.59 -44.09
N TRP A 812 11.30 4.85 -44.90
CA TRP A 812 12.65 4.31 -44.70
C TRP A 812 13.33 4.97 -43.51
N ASN A 813 13.22 6.30 -43.39
CA ASN A 813 13.75 7.05 -42.27
C ASN A 813 13.11 6.60 -40.94
N ILE A 814 11.78 6.40 -40.94
CA ILE A 814 11.07 5.90 -39.75
C ILE A 814 11.52 4.48 -39.40
N LEU A 815 11.65 3.58 -40.39
CA LEU A 815 12.09 2.22 -40.19
C LEU A 815 13.53 2.15 -39.63
N GLY A 816 14.42 2.97 -40.19
CA GLY A 816 15.81 3.07 -39.73
C GLY A 816 15.89 3.57 -38.28
N TYR A 817 15.18 4.64 -37.99
CA TYR A 817 15.10 5.20 -36.60
C TYR A 817 14.52 4.21 -35.62
N ALA A 818 13.37 3.59 -35.96
CA ALA A 818 12.68 2.62 -35.13
C ALA A 818 13.49 1.35 -34.80
N ASN A 819 14.46 1.01 -35.66
CA ASN A 819 15.35 -0.14 -35.44
C ASN A 819 16.74 0.24 -34.89
N SER A 820 16.99 1.55 -34.68
CA SER A 820 18.22 2.05 -34.07
C SER A 820 18.24 1.83 -32.53
N LYS A 821 19.45 1.92 -31.95
CA LYS A 821 19.60 1.92 -30.47
C LYS A 821 19.10 3.21 -29.83
N VAL A 822 18.92 4.28 -30.60
CA VAL A 822 18.48 5.59 -30.07
C VAL A 822 17.04 5.52 -29.60
N ILE A 823 16.16 4.86 -30.33
CA ILE A 823 14.75 4.74 -29.91
C ILE A 823 14.59 3.97 -28.61
N ASP A 824 15.46 2.99 -28.33
CA ASP A 824 15.42 2.19 -27.11
C ASP A 824 15.67 3.06 -25.87
N ILE A 825 16.46 4.13 -25.97
CA ILE A 825 16.73 5.09 -24.90
C ILE A 825 15.42 5.74 -24.45
N PHE A 826 14.60 6.18 -25.41
CA PHE A 826 13.32 6.82 -25.13
C PHE A 826 12.26 5.81 -24.68
N LEU A 827 12.19 4.65 -25.35
CA LEU A 827 11.14 3.67 -25.09
C LEU A 827 11.28 2.99 -23.73
N LYS A 828 12.49 2.83 -23.20
CA LYS A 828 12.70 2.36 -21.82
C LYS A 828 11.97 3.23 -20.79
N GLN A 829 11.82 4.51 -21.08
CA GLN A 829 11.10 5.44 -20.20
C GLN A 829 9.60 5.54 -20.54
N LEU A 830 9.26 5.55 -21.82
CA LEU A 830 7.89 5.71 -22.30
C LEU A 830 7.06 4.41 -22.19
N ALA A 831 7.70 3.25 -22.22
CA ALA A 831 7.06 1.92 -22.19
C ALA A 831 7.80 0.95 -21.25
N PRO A 832 7.94 1.24 -19.95
CA PRO A 832 8.71 0.41 -19.00
C PRO A 832 8.09 -0.97 -18.73
N THR A 833 6.84 -1.16 -19.10
CA THR A 833 6.09 -2.43 -18.94
C THR A 833 6.27 -3.39 -20.13
N MET A 834 7.21 -3.12 -21.05
CA MET A 834 7.44 -3.90 -22.27
C MET A 834 6.22 -4.03 -23.19
N ASP A 835 5.20 -3.20 -23.04
CA ASP A 835 4.08 -3.06 -23.99
C ASP A 835 4.30 -1.81 -24.86
N TYR A 836 4.87 -2.02 -26.05
CA TYR A 836 5.09 -1.00 -27.06
C TYR A 836 3.78 -0.67 -27.79
N SER A 837 2.80 -0.17 -27.05
CA SER A 837 1.54 0.30 -27.64
C SER A 837 1.75 1.58 -28.47
N GLN A 838 0.72 2.00 -29.23
CA GLN A 838 0.80 3.13 -30.15
C GLN A 838 1.12 4.47 -29.45
N GLY A 839 0.66 4.66 -28.21
CA GLY A 839 0.89 5.88 -27.45
C GLY A 839 2.36 6.13 -27.16
N PRO A 840 3.05 5.25 -26.41
CA PRO A 840 4.48 5.36 -26.13
C PRO A 840 5.32 5.46 -27.41
N VAL A 841 5.10 4.57 -28.38
CA VAL A 841 5.87 4.59 -29.65
C VAL A 841 5.62 5.89 -30.44
N GLY A 842 4.40 6.39 -30.44
CA GLY A 842 4.07 7.63 -31.14
C GLY A 842 4.63 8.89 -30.49
N ASN A 843 4.91 8.84 -29.21
CA ASN A 843 5.42 9.97 -28.44
C ASN A 843 6.97 10.10 -28.46
N VAL A 844 7.68 9.16 -29.08
CA VAL A 844 9.13 9.26 -29.22
C VAL A 844 9.50 10.47 -30.07
N PRO A 845 10.52 11.28 -29.67
CA PRO A 845 11.01 12.38 -30.48
C PRO A 845 11.57 11.85 -31.83
N PHE A 846 11.20 12.49 -32.90
CA PHE A 846 11.63 12.10 -34.24
C PHE A 846 12.20 13.30 -35.03
N LYS A 847 13.38 13.11 -35.62
CA LYS A 847 14.00 14.09 -36.50
C LYS A 847 14.43 13.40 -37.78
N PHE A 848 14.07 13.98 -38.93
CA PHE A 848 14.57 13.49 -40.20
C PHE A 848 16.10 13.58 -40.28
N ASN A 849 16.70 12.57 -40.87
CA ASN A 849 18.09 12.60 -41.27
C ASN A 849 18.16 12.93 -42.76
N ASP A 850 18.80 14.02 -43.08
CA ASP A 850 18.99 14.47 -44.45
C ASP A 850 20.08 13.66 -45.21
N GLY A 851 20.68 12.65 -44.54
CA GLY A 851 21.69 11.77 -45.12
C GLY A 851 21.09 10.64 -45.96
N ASP A 852 21.86 10.06 -46.84
CA ASP A 852 21.48 9.03 -47.83
C ASP A 852 21.33 7.61 -47.21
N LEU A 853 20.61 7.53 -46.07
CA LEU A 853 20.38 6.27 -45.35
C LEU A 853 19.30 5.39 -46.01
N ASN A 854 18.46 5.94 -46.86
CA ASN A 854 17.32 5.24 -47.45
C ASN A 854 17.73 4.00 -48.26
N GLU A 855 18.80 4.09 -49.03
CA GLU A 855 19.29 2.96 -49.81
C GLU A 855 19.86 1.85 -48.91
N ILE A 856 20.59 2.21 -47.87
CA ILE A 856 21.09 1.26 -46.88
C ILE A 856 19.93 0.53 -46.19
N ILE A 857 18.87 1.26 -45.80
CA ILE A 857 17.69 0.66 -45.12
C ILE A 857 16.92 -0.26 -46.07
N LYS A 858 16.78 0.12 -47.35
CA LYS A 858 16.17 -0.75 -48.36
C LYS A 858 16.98 -2.03 -48.55
N GLU A 859 18.30 -1.92 -48.58
CA GLU A 859 19.18 -3.09 -48.70
C GLU A 859 19.04 -4.00 -47.45
N LEU A 860 18.98 -3.46 -46.24
CA LEU A 860 18.70 -4.22 -45.00
C LEU A 860 17.38 -4.96 -45.09
N VAL A 861 16.33 -4.30 -45.57
CA VAL A 861 15.01 -4.95 -45.77
C VAL A 861 15.12 -6.11 -46.77
N ASN A 862 15.85 -5.91 -47.90
CA ASN A 862 16.05 -6.91 -48.94
C ASN A 862 16.86 -8.12 -48.42
N ILE A 863 17.89 -7.88 -47.62
CA ILE A 863 18.66 -8.94 -46.96
C ILE A 863 17.79 -9.77 -46.05
N HIS A 864 17.02 -9.12 -45.15
CA HIS A 864 16.13 -9.81 -44.21
C HIS A 864 14.93 -10.47 -44.91
N LYS A 865 14.47 -9.93 -46.03
CA LYS A 865 13.45 -10.57 -46.87
C LYS A 865 14.01 -11.85 -47.50
N ARG A 866 15.23 -11.83 -48.07
CA ARG A 866 15.87 -13.04 -48.58
C ARG A 866 16.07 -14.09 -47.49
N ASP A 867 16.56 -13.71 -46.30
CA ASP A 867 16.70 -14.59 -45.12
C ASP A 867 15.35 -15.21 -44.70
N TRP A 868 14.28 -14.41 -44.74
CA TRP A 868 12.93 -14.91 -44.45
C TRP A 868 12.45 -15.90 -45.51
N ASP A 869 12.63 -15.57 -46.81
CA ASP A 869 12.13 -16.37 -47.91
C ASP A 869 12.97 -17.63 -48.19
N GLU A 870 14.12 -17.79 -47.54
CA GLU A 870 14.89 -19.04 -47.51
C GLU A 870 14.26 -20.10 -46.58
N ASN A 871 13.31 -19.74 -45.71
CA ASN A 871 12.63 -20.69 -44.83
C ASN A 871 11.30 -21.12 -45.41
N GLU A 872 10.97 -22.39 -45.25
CA GLU A 872 9.70 -23.01 -45.71
C GLU A 872 8.47 -22.38 -45.04
N THR A 873 8.67 -21.61 -43.98
CA THR A 873 7.60 -20.84 -43.31
C THR A 873 7.22 -19.58 -44.13
N SER A 874 7.97 -19.19 -45.10
CA SER A 874 7.59 -18.09 -46.02
C SER A 874 6.68 -18.61 -47.14
N PHE A 875 5.61 -17.87 -47.45
CA PHE A 875 4.78 -18.16 -48.62
C PHE A 875 5.46 -17.75 -49.97
N GLU A 876 6.57 -17.04 -49.91
CA GLU A 876 7.43 -16.76 -51.07
C GLU A 876 8.61 -17.74 -51.20
N PHE A 877 8.70 -18.74 -50.32
CA PHE A 877 9.72 -19.76 -50.36
C PHE A 877 9.71 -20.51 -51.74
N LYS A 878 10.82 -20.58 -52.36
CA LYS A 878 10.97 -21.24 -53.68
C LYS A 878 11.81 -22.51 -53.60
N ARG A 879 12.89 -22.47 -52.85
CA ARG A 879 13.83 -23.57 -52.62
C ARG A 879 14.84 -23.24 -51.54
N ASP A 880 15.37 -24.23 -50.88
CA ASP A 880 16.48 -24.10 -49.97
C ASP A 880 17.73 -23.57 -50.72
N MET A 881 18.44 -22.61 -50.08
CA MET A 881 19.63 -22.00 -50.66
C MET A 881 20.78 -22.98 -50.80
N LEU A 882 20.91 -23.98 -49.97
CA LEU A 882 21.92 -25.02 -50.12
C LEU A 882 21.65 -25.81 -51.40
N VAL A 883 20.42 -26.04 -51.77
CA VAL A 883 20.01 -26.67 -53.05
C VAL A 883 20.29 -25.70 -54.22
N HIS A 884 20.12 -24.41 -54.00
CA HIS A 884 20.45 -23.43 -55.05
C HIS A 884 21.96 -23.46 -55.42
N PHE A 885 22.83 -23.39 -54.44
CA PHE A 885 24.28 -23.46 -54.65
C PHE A 885 24.80 -24.85 -55.03
N SER A 886 24.05 -25.89 -54.78
CA SER A 886 24.44 -27.26 -55.20
C SER A 886 24.49 -27.46 -56.69
N ARG A 887 23.90 -26.56 -57.49
CA ARG A 887 24.00 -26.61 -58.96
C ARG A 887 25.38 -26.17 -59.47
N ASP A 888 26.08 -25.33 -58.70
CA ASP A 888 27.38 -24.84 -59.11
C ASP A 888 28.53 -25.57 -58.38
N ILE A 889 28.24 -26.31 -57.33
CA ILE A 889 29.23 -27.03 -56.53
C ILE A 889 28.63 -28.37 -56.06
N ASN A 890 29.23 -29.50 -56.44
CA ASN A 890 28.76 -30.87 -56.16
C ASN A 890 28.97 -31.34 -54.69
N THR A 891 29.10 -30.43 -53.74
CA THR A 891 29.26 -30.80 -52.33
C THR A 891 28.44 -29.89 -51.41
N ILE A 892 27.81 -30.44 -50.37
CA ILE A 892 27.06 -29.69 -49.32
C ILE A 892 27.98 -28.68 -48.63
N LYS A 893 29.23 -29.08 -48.39
CA LYS A 893 30.22 -28.19 -47.73
C LYS A 893 30.55 -26.94 -48.61
N GLY A 894 30.66 -27.15 -49.94
CA GLY A 894 30.87 -26.03 -50.85
C GLY A 894 29.68 -25.10 -50.93
N SER A 895 28.46 -25.63 -50.99
CA SER A 895 27.24 -24.82 -50.98
C SER A 895 27.11 -24.01 -49.69
N PHE A 896 27.46 -24.63 -48.55
CA PHE A 896 27.45 -23.97 -47.24
C PHE A 896 28.49 -22.85 -47.15
N THR A 897 29.69 -23.06 -47.73
CA THR A 897 30.75 -22.03 -47.76
C THR A 897 30.34 -20.82 -48.61
N LEU A 898 29.68 -21.03 -49.75
CA LEU A 898 29.16 -19.96 -50.58
C LEU A 898 28.06 -19.16 -49.89
N ARG A 899 27.14 -19.87 -49.21
CA ARG A 899 26.11 -19.21 -48.38
C ARG A 899 26.70 -18.34 -47.27
N GLN A 900 27.73 -18.85 -46.58
CA GLN A 900 28.43 -18.06 -45.56
C GLN A 900 29.14 -16.83 -46.16
N GLY A 901 29.67 -16.94 -47.39
CA GLY A 901 30.30 -15.83 -48.08
C GLY A 901 29.33 -14.73 -48.49
N GLU A 902 28.10 -15.09 -48.90
CA GLU A 902 27.05 -14.13 -49.24
C GLU A 902 26.48 -13.44 -47.99
N ASN A 903 26.31 -14.18 -46.89
CA ASN A 903 25.84 -13.63 -45.64
C ASN A 903 26.86 -12.73 -44.90
N LYS A 904 28.15 -12.77 -45.30
CA LYS A 904 29.20 -11.87 -44.79
C LYS A 904 29.33 -10.56 -45.60
N LYS A 905 28.85 -10.49 -46.84
CA LYS A 905 28.73 -9.28 -47.62
C LYS A 905 27.51 -8.46 -47.13
#